data_dcfeb16284d1ae37eeaa998fe6a629c2
#
_entry.id   dcfeb16284d1ae37eeaa998fe6a629c2
#
_cell.length_a   1.000
_cell.length_b   1.000
_cell.length_c   1.000
_cell.angle_alpha   90.00
_cell.angle_beta   90.00
_cell.angle_gamma   90.00
#
_symmetry.space_group_name_H-M   'P 1'
#
loop_
_entity.id
_entity.type
_entity.pdbx_description
1 polymer ?
#
loop_
_entity_poly.entity_id
_entity_poly.type
_entity_poly.pdbx_seq_one_letter_code
_entity_poly.pdbx_strand_id
1 'polypeptide(L)'
;MARKVSLENTRNIGIMAHIDAGKTTTTERILYYTGVNYKIGETHDGTATMDWMAQEQERGITITSAATTCYGKGSKNQFPQTRLNIIDTPGHVDFTVEVERSLRVLDGSVTVLCAKGGVEPQSETVWRQADNYKVPRMIYVNKMDIMGADFYNVLHMIHDRLKCNAVPIQLPIGSEDTFKGIIDLVEMDADIYYDELGKDMRVEEIPEDMLELAQEYRTKLVDACADLNDEIMELALEEKPVPQDLIRKTIRQATIDNKMVPVTCGTSYKNKGVQKLLDAIVDYMPSPVDIPAIDGVNPDTGEEDVRHADDNAPFSGLAFKIATDPFVGRLSFVRVYSGILNTGTAVLNSTKHQRERIGRILQMHANHREDIECCYAGDICAVIGLKNTTTGDTLCDEKAPIILESMEFPEPVIRVAIEPKTKAGQEKMGVALMKLAEEDPTFRTYTDEETGQTIIAGMGELHLEIIVDRLLREYKVEANVGAPQVAYKETITKAVDQDTKYARQSGGKGQYGHVKIHVEPNESGKGYEFVNALVGGAIPKEYVPAIDAGIQGAMLSGVLAGYPVVDVKVTLYDGSYHEVDSSEMAFKIAGSMAFKEACQKAGPTLLEPIMKVCVIVPDEYMGDVIGDLNSRRGQIQGFEARSGAQQIDAFVPLAEMFGYATDLRSCTQGRGQYTMEPAHYIEIPKNIQEKIINQRTNRA
;
A
#
# COMPACT_ATOMS: atom_id res chain seq x y z
N MET A 1 -19.87 28.63 0.48
CA MET A 1 -20.04 28.67 1.96
C MET A 1 -18.69 28.83 2.61
N ALA A 2 -18.61 29.39 3.83
CA ALA A 2 -17.33 29.44 4.54
C ALA A 2 -16.96 28.05 5.07
N ARG A 3 -15.68 27.73 5.10
CA ARG A 3 -15.12 26.49 5.71
C ARG A 3 -15.55 26.39 7.19
N LYS A 4 -16.04 25.23 7.60
CA LYS A 4 -16.50 25.00 9.00
C LYS A 4 -15.33 24.85 9.98
N VAL A 5 -14.23 24.28 9.53
CA VAL A 5 -13.01 24.02 10.32
C VAL A 5 -11.80 24.48 9.50
N SER A 6 -10.88 25.21 10.10
CA SER A 6 -9.67 25.69 9.39
C SER A 6 -8.77 24.54 8.96
N LEU A 7 -7.91 24.80 7.96
CA LEU A 7 -6.90 23.83 7.51
C LEU A 7 -5.97 23.40 8.65
N GLU A 8 -5.57 24.34 9.50
CA GLU A 8 -4.69 24.09 10.65
C GLU A 8 -5.29 23.12 11.67
N ASN A 9 -6.63 23.08 11.74
CA ASN A 9 -7.37 22.18 12.62
C ASN A 9 -7.94 20.95 11.90
N THR A 10 -7.36 20.57 10.78
CA THR A 10 -7.68 19.35 10.04
C THR A 10 -6.54 18.34 10.18
N ARG A 11 -6.88 17.06 10.33
CA ARG A 11 -5.91 15.94 10.38
C ARG A 11 -6.39 14.83 9.45
N ASN A 12 -5.49 14.41 8.56
CA ASN A 12 -5.73 13.27 7.66
C ASN A 12 -4.84 12.12 8.12
N ILE A 13 -5.42 11.18 8.85
CA ILE A 13 -4.68 10.18 9.60
C ILE A 13 -5.05 8.77 9.15
N GLY A 14 -4.04 7.95 8.90
CA GLY A 14 -4.18 6.52 8.69
C GLY A 14 -3.96 5.74 9.97
N ILE A 15 -4.78 4.72 10.18
CA ILE A 15 -4.56 3.73 11.25
C ILE A 15 -3.99 2.47 10.61
N MET A 16 -2.78 2.10 10.98
CA MET A 16 -2.02 1.00 10.42
C MET A 16 -1.66 0.00 11.52
N ALA A 17 -1.68 -1.28 11.21
CA ALA A 17 -1.33 -2.33 12.15
C ALA A 17 -1.12 -3.66 11.44
N HIS A 18 -0.44 -4.59 12.11
CA HIS A 18 -0.52 -6.00 11.76
C HIS A 18 -1.90 -6.60 12.13
N ILE A 19 -2.16 -7.81 11.65
CA ILE A 19 -3.39 -8.55 11.97
C ILE A 19 -3.48 -8.72 13.49
N ASP A 20 -4.68 -8.57 14.03
CA ASP A 20 -4.98 -8.73 15.46
C ASP A 20 -4.30 -7.73 16.42
N ALA A 21 -3.66 -6.67 15.96
CA ALA A 21 -3.16 -5.62 16.86
C ALA A 21 -4.27 -4.77 17.50
N GLY A 22 -5.50 -4.90 17.02
CA GLY A 22 -6.65 -4.13 17.50
C GLY A 22 -6.87 -2.81 16.76
N LYS A 23 -6.49 -2.77 15.49
CA LYS A 23 -6.65 -1.60 14.61
C LYS A 23 -8.10 -1.14 14.52
N THR A 24 -8.99 -2.00 14.04
CA THR A 24 -10.41 -1.69 13.86
C THR A 24 -11.08 -1.33 15.20
N THR A 25 -10.73 -2.05 16.27
CA THR A 25 -11.20 -1.70 17.63
C THR A 25 -10.76 -0.28 18.01
N THR A 26 -9.52 0.10 17.74
CA THR A 26 -9.01 1.44 18.03
C THR A 26 -9.78 2.51 17.23
N THR A 27 -10.01 2.27 15.94
CA THR A 27 -10.78 3.18 15.08
C THR A 27 -12.22 3.32 15.57
N GLU A 28 -12.89 2.22 15.93
CA GLU A 28 -14.25 2.24 16.49
C GLU A 28 -14.33 3.04 17.79
N ARG A 29 -13.32 2.96 18.66
CA ARG A 29 -13.26 3.76 19.90
C ARG A 29 -13.06 5.25 19.62
N ILE A 30 -12.26 5.59 18.61
CA ILE A 30 -12.11 6.98 18.17
C ILE A 30 -13.45 7.53 17.68
N LEU A 31 -14.18 6.77 16.87
CA LEU A 31 -15.52 7.16 16.41
C LEU A 31 -16.53 7.30 17.55
N TYR A 32 -16.44 6.45 18.54
CA TYR A 32 -17.29 6.55 19.74
C TYR A 32 -17.01 7.83 20.55
N TYR A 33 -15.73 8.10 20.86
CA TYR A 33 -15.37 9.29 21.64
C TYR A 33 -15.57 10.61 20.90
N THR A 34 -15.58 10.59 19.58
CA THR A 34 -15.90 11.77 18.75
C THR A 34 -17.41 11.93 18.49
N GLY A 35 -18.25 11.03 19.01
CA GLY A 35 -19.71 11.11 18.93
C GLY A 35 -20.30 10.70 17.58
N VAL A 36 -19.53 10.08 16.71
CA VAL A 36 -20.02 9.53 15.42
C VAL A 36 -20.84 8.28 15.66
N ASN A 37 -20.38 7.40 16.55
CA ASN A 37 -21.08 6.19 16.95
C ASN A 37 -21.69 6.34 18.35
N TYR A 38 -22.96 5.97 18.49
CA TYR A 38 -23.66 5.94 19.78
C TYR A 38 -23.47 4.64 20.56
N LYS A 39 -23.03 3.59 19.86
CA LYS A 39 -22.72 2.28 20.42
C LYS A 39 -21.30 1.88 20.03
N ILE A 40 -20.65 1.17 20.94
CA ILE A 40 -19.35 0.59 20.69
C ILE A 40 -19.54 -0.63 19.79
N GLY A 41 -18.93 -0.60 18.59
CA GLY A 41 -18.85 -1.74 17.67
C GLY A 41 -17.70 -2.66 18.05
N GLU A 42 -17.87 -3.98 17.86
CA GLU A 42 -16.86 -5.01 18.09
C GLU A 42 -16.61 -5.81 16.81
N THR A 43 -15.34 -6.05 16.51
CA THR A 43 -14.94 -6.83 15.33
C THR A 43 -15.38 -8.30 15.44
N HIS A 44 -15.24 -8.88 16.62
CA HIS A 44 -15.62 -10.28 16.86
C HIS A 44 -17.13 -10.55 16.75
N ASP A 45 -17.94 -9.54 16.99
CA ASP A 45 -19.41 -9.63 16.89
C ASP A 45 -19.93 -9.19 15.50
N GLY A 46 -19.02 -8.82 14.56
CA GLY A 46 -19.40 -8.31 13.25
C GLY A 46 -20.16 -6.99 13.27
N THR A 47 -20.05 -6.21 14.36
CA THR A 47 -20.77 -4.95 14.55
C THR A 47 -19.92 -3.71 14.30
N ALA A 48 -18.67 -3.87 13.90
CA ALA A 48 -17.76 -2.78 13.60
C ALA A 48 -18.25 -1.96 12.40
N THR A 49 -18.28 -0.65 12.56
CA THR A 49 -18.83 0.28 11.55
C THR A 49 -17.91 0.47 10.35
N MET A 50 -16.60 0.33 10.57
CA MET A 50 -15.59 0.47 9.52
C MET A 50 -15.45 -0.78 8.65
N ASP A 51 -15.74 -1.96 9.16
CA ASP A 51 -15.76 -3.22 8.42
C ASP A 51 -17.15 -3.40 7.80
N TRP A 52 -17.40 -2.79 6.65
CA TRP A 52 -18.72 -2.75 6.02
C TRP A 52 -18.99 -3.92 5.08
N MET A 53 -17.95 -4.62 4.63
CA MET A 53 -18.10 -5.81 3.79
C MET A 53 -18.45 -7.04 4.62
N ALA A 54 -19.36 -7.88 4.10
CA ALA A 54 -19.71 -9.13 4.77
C ALA A 54 -18.47 -10.02 5.01
N GLN A 55 -17.54 -10.03 4.08
CA GLN A 55 -16.29 -10.79 4.19
C GLN A 55 -15.38 -10.27 5.31
N GLU A 56 -15.33 -8.96 5.51
CA GLU A 56 -14.58 -8.34 6.62
C GLU A 56 -15.19 -8.75 7.97
N GLN A 57 -16.50 -8.66 8.09
CA GLN A 57 -17.23 -9.02 9.30
C GLN A 57 -17.10 -10.52 9.65
N GLU A 58 -17.24 -11.40 8.65
CA GLU A 58 -17.15 -12.84 8.86
C GLU A 58 -15.73 -13.32 9.19
N ARG A 59 -14.71 -12.69 8.61
CA ARG A 59 -13.31 -13.06 8.79
C ARG A 59 -12.62 -12.30 9.92
N GLY A 60 -13.22 -11.20 10.38
CA GLY A 60 -12.65 -10.30 11.40
C GLY A 60 -11.39 -9.56 10.93
N ILE A 61 -11.23 -9.35 9.62
CA ILE A 61 -10.09 -8.65 9.01
C ILE A 61 -10.56 -7.50 8.13
N THR A 62 -9.83 -6.41 8.10
CA THR A 62 -10.05 -5.32 7.15
C THR A 62 -9.46 -5.69 5.80
N ILE A 63 -10.25 -5.63 4.75
CA ILE A 63 -9.87 -5.98 3.37
C ILE A 63 -9.67 -4.70 2.56
N THR A 64 -10.61 -3.76 2.66
CA THR A 64 -10.56 -2.49 1.95
C THR A 64 -10.39 -1.34 2.93
N SER A 65 -9.63 -0.31 2.52
CA SER A 65 -9.53 0.91 3.33
C SER A 65 -10.88 1.62 3.38
N ALA A 66 -11.30 2.01 4.59
CA ALA A 66 -12.51 2.79 4.81
C ALA A 66 -12.13 4.18 5.30
N ALA A 67 -12.73 5.21 4.72
CA ALA A 67 -12.53 6.60 5.11
C ALA A 67 -13.73 7.12 5.88
N THR A 68 -13.49 7.79 6.99
CA THR A 68 -14.55 8.45 7.77
C THR A 68 -14.08 9.78 8.31
N THR A 69 -15.02 10.70 8.49
CA THR A 69 -14.75 12.01 9.07
C THR A 69 -15.41 12.11 10.45
N CYS A 70 -14.66 12.59 11.42
CA CYS A 70 -15.18 12.89 12.76
C CYS A 70 -14.63 14.23 13.28
N TYR A 71 -15.17 14.69 14.37
CA TYR A 71 -14.82 15.99 14.97
C TYR A 71 -14.54 15.83 16.46
N GLY A 72 -13.48 16.47 16.95
CA GLY A 72 -13.10 16.42 18.36
C GLY A 72 -12.61 17.75 18.89
N LYS A 73 -12.67 17.93 20.20
CA LYS A 73 -12.12 19.09 20.92
C LYS A 73 -11.10 18.71 21.99
N GLY A 74 -10.69 17.45 21.99
CA GLY A 74 -9.83 16.87 23.03
C GLY A 74 -10.58 16.35 24.25
N SER A 75 -9.90 15.56 25.07
CA SER A 75 -10.46 14.91 26.25
C SER A 75 -10.96 15.89 27.32
N LYS A 76 -10.32 17.06 27.41
CA LYS A 76 -10.65 18.15 28.35
C LYS A 76 -11.29 19.36 27.64
N ASN A 77 -11.73 19.22 26.37
CA ASN A 77 -12.18 20.31 25.49
C ASN A 77 -11.13 21.45 25.34
N GLN A 78 -9.86 21.11 25.39
CA GLN A 78 -8.73 22.04 25.34
C GLN A 78 -8.40 22.54 23.95
N PHE A 79 -8.88 21.88 22.90
CA PHE A 79 -8.64 22.25 21.52
C PHE A 79 -9.83 22.97 20.88
N PRO A 80 -9.60 23.78 19.83
CA PRO A 80 -10.67 24.19 18.94
C PRO A 80 -11.26 22.95 18.27
N GLN A 81 -12.43 23.09 17.68
CA GLN A 81 -13.04 21.99 16.94
C GLN A 81 -12.09 21.53 15.82
N THR A 82 -11.61 20.32 15.94
CA THR A 82 -10.67 19.70 15.00
C THR A 82 -11.42 18.66 14.17
N ARG A 83 -11.17 18.69 12.85
CA ARG A 83 -11.69 17.70 11.91
C ARG A 83 -10.65 16.60 11.74
N LEU A 84 -11.08 15.37 11.94
CA LEU A 84 -10.27 14.18 11.77
C LEU A 84 -10.83 13.35 10.61
N ASN A 85 -10.07 13.23 9.55
CA ASN A 85 -10.34 12.29 8.48
C ASN A 85 -9.49 11.06 8.75
N ILE A 86 -10.14 9.94 9.05
CA ILE A 86 -9.48 8.69 9.41
C ILE A 86 -9.64 7.70 8.28
N ILE A 87 -8.54 7.12 7.86
CA ILE A 87 -8.50 6.01 6.90
C ILE A 87 -8.04 4.77 7.66
N ASP A 88 -8.92 3.79 7.78
CA ASP A 88 -8.60 2.47 8.30
C ASP A 88 -8.07 1.59 7.18
N THR A 89 -6.85 1.06 7.32
CA THR A 89 -6.14 0.32 6.26
C THR A 89 -6.09 -1.18 6.57
N PRO A 90 -6.04 -2.05 5.55
CA PRO A 90 -5.83 -3.48 5.77
C PRO A 90 -4.51 -3.77 6.48
N GLY A 91 -4.50 -4.84 7.27
CA GLY A 91 -3.28 -5.35 7.92
C GLY A 91 -2.66 -6.56 7.22
N HIS A 92 -3.30 -7.11 6.18
CA HIS A 92 -2.86 -8.32 5.50
C HIS A 92 -1.99 -8.01 4.29
N VAL A 93 -0.94 -8.80 4.07
CA VAL A 93 0.05 -8.58 2.98
C VAL A 93 -0.54 -8.64 1.58
N ASP A 94 -1.60 -9.41 1.35
CA ASP A 94 -2.29 -9.46 0.05
C ASP A 94 -2.94 -8.13 -0.33
N PHE A 95 -3.13 -7.24 0.65
CA PHE A 95 -3.77 -5.93 0.49
C PHE A 95 -2.82 -4.75 0.72
N THR A 96 -1.52 -4.95 0.58
CA THR A 96 -0.49 -3.89 0.74
C THR A 96 -0.74 -2.68 -0.15
N VAL A 97 -1.34 -2.88 -1.31
CA VAL A 97 -1.72 -1.81 -2.23
C VAL A 97 -2.77 -0.86 -1.66
N GLU A 98 -3.72 -1.37 -0.88
CA GLU A 98 -4.67 -0.52 -0.15
C GLU A 98 -3.93 0.36 0.88
N VAL A 99 -2.89 -0.18 1.51
CA VAL A 99 -2.03 0.58 2.42
C VAL A 99 -1.26 1.66 1.65
N GLU A 100 -0.65 1.33 0.53
CA GLU A 100 0.09 2.30 -0.30
C GLU A 100 -0.79 3.43 -0.82
N ARG A 101 -1.98 3.10 -1.33
CA ARG A 101 -2.96 4.12 -1.74
C ARG A 101 -3.30 5.08 -0.61
N SER A 102 -3.50 4.53 0.57
CA SER A 102 -3.82 5.33 1.75
C SER A 102 -2.64 6.20 2.17
N LEU A 103 -1.44 5.64 2.24
CA LEU A 103 -0.21 6.37 2.59
C LEU A 103 0.05 7.57 1.68
N ARG A 104 -0.29 7.45 0.40
CA ARG A 104 -0.08 8.51 -0.58
C ARG A 104 -0.90 9.76 -0.29
N VAL A 105 -2.05 9.61 0.35
CA VAL A 105 -3.01 10.70 0.59
C VAL A 105 -3.11 11.13 2.04
N LEU A 106 -2.40 10.45 2.94
CA LEU A 106 -2.36 10.77 4.36
C LEU A 106 -1.30 11.81 4.67
N ASP A 107 -1.58 12.62 5.68
CA ASP A 107 -0.62 13.59 6.22
C ASP A 107 0.16 13.00 7.40
N GLY A 108 -0.40 12.02 8.07
CA GLY A 108 0.22 11.30 9.17
C GLY A 108 -0.42 9.93 9.39
N SER A 109 0.24 9.07 10.16
CA SER A 109 -0.29 7.75 10.50
C SER A 109 -0.04 7.37 11.95
N VAL A 110 -0.95 6.57 12.49
CA VAL A 110 -0.81 5.91 13.79
C VAL A 110 -0.58 4.43 13.54
N THR A 111 0.57 3.94 13.96
CA THR A 111 0.90 2.51 13.89
C THR A 111 0.52 1.86 15.21
N VAL A 112 -0.45 0.95 15.16
CA VAL A 112 -0.93 0.21 16.33
C VAL A 112 -0.13 -1.08 16.46
N LEU A 113 0.55 -1.26 17.58
CA LEU A 113 1.31 -2.46 17.93
C LEU A 113 0.67 -3.18 19.10
N CYS A 114 0.74 -4.50 19.11
CA CYS A 114 0.27 -5.30 20.24
C CYS A 114 1.32 -5.29 21.37
N ALA A 115 0.94 -5.01 22.60
CA ALA A 115 1.84 -4.99 23.75
C ALA A 115 2.53 -6.34 24.04
N LYS A 116 1.97 -7.45 23.57
CA LYS A 116 2.55 -8.79 23.66
C LYS A 116 3.45 -9.14 22.47
N GLY A 117 2.95 -8.95 21.24
CA GLY A 117 3.65 -9.33 20.01
C GLY A 117 4.71 -8.32 19.59
N GLY A 118 4.51 -7.05 19.93
CA GLY A 118 5.39 -5.96 19.55
C GLY A 118 5.45 -5.72 18.05
N VAL A 119 6.66 -5.59 17.52
CA VAL A 119 6.89 -5.39 16.08
C VAL A 119 6.87 -6.74 15.37
N GLU A 120 5.90 -6.93 14.50
CA GLU A 120 5.75 -8.11 13.65
C GLU A 120 6.19 -7.82 12.20
N PRO A 121 6.46 -8.83 11.36
CA PRO A 121 6.92 -8.61 9.98
C PRO A 121 5.99 -7.75 9.14
N GLN A 122 4.68 -7.89 9.34
CA GLN A 122 3.69 -7.02 8.69
C GLN A 122 3.84 -5.55 9.12
N SER A 123 4.13 -5.33 10.40
CA SER A 123 4.41 -3.98 10.92
C SER A 123 5.64 -3.37 10.26
N GLU A 124 6.70 -4.16 10.06
CA GLU A 124 7.91 -3.71 9.37
C GLU A 124 7.65 -3.36 7.90
N THR A 125 6.82 -4.16 7.21
CA THR A 125 6.46 -3.90 5.82
C THR A 125 5.71 -2.59 5.67
N VAL A 126 4.67 -2.39 6.47
CA VAL A 126 3.88 -1.13 6.46
C VAL A 126 4.75 0.06 6.87
N TRP A 127 5.66 -0.14 7.83
CA TRP A 127 6.60 0.90 8.26
C TRP A 127 7.53 1.35 7.13
N ARG A 128 8.10 0.39 6.37
CA ARG A 128 8.94 0.68 5.20
C ARG A 128 8.17 1.40 4.09
N GLN A 129 6.92 1.01 3.84
CA GLN A 129 6.07 1.71 2.89
C GLN A 129 5.84 3.17 3.31
N ALA A 130 5.59 3.41 4.60
CA ALA A 130 5.44 4.76 5.13
C ALA A 130 6.75 5.58 5.05
N ASP A 131 7.92 4.94 5.13
CA ASP A 131 9.21 5.60 4.90
C ASP A 131 9.35 6.10 3.45
N ASN A 132 8.92 5.31 2.47
CA ASN A 132 8.97 5.68 1.06
C ASN A 132 8.18 6.95 0.76
N TYR A 133 7.04 7.13 1.42
CA TYR A 133 6.19 8.33 1.28
C TYR A 133 6.51 9.42 2.31
N LYS A 134 7.53 9.23 3.17
CA LYS A 134 7.94 10.17 4.22
C LYS A 134 6.79 10.63 5.12
N VAL A 135 5.86 9.73 5.42
CA VAL A 135 4.68 10.03 6.24
C VAL A 135 5.07 10.17 7.71
N PRO A 136 4.78 11.30 8.37
CA PRO A 136 4.92 11.45 9.82
C PRO A 136 4.11 10.40 10.57
N ARG A 137 4.71 9.82 11.62
CA ARG A 137 4.15 8.68 12.34
C ARG A 137 4.20 8.84 13.84
N MET A 138 3.24 8.21 14.50
CA MET A 138 3.28 7.91 15.92
C MET A 138 2.92 6.44 16.16
N ILE A 139 3.30 5.91 17.30
CA ILE A 139 3.05 4.53 17.68
C ILE A 139 2.06 4.50 18.85
N TYR A 140 1.10 3.60 18.78
CA TYR A 140 0.18 3.27 19.86
C TYR A 140 0.34 1.81 20.25
N VAL A 141 0.88 1.56 21.45
CA VAL A 141 1.03 0.21 22.01
C VAL A 141 -0.28 -0.18 22.66
N ASN A 142 -1.03 -1.01 21.98
CA ASN A 142 -2.38 -1.45 22.33
C ASN A 142 -2.38 -2.78 23.07
N LYS A 143 -3.50 -3.14 23.67
CA LYS A 143 -3.70 -4.39 24.41
C LYS A 143 -2.78 -4.52 25.63
N MET A 144 -2.59 -3.43 26.39
CA MET A 144 -1.82 -3.46 27.62
C MET A 144 -2.43 -4.33 28.73
N ASP A 145 -3.69 -4.76 28.56
CA ASP A 145 -4.48 -5.56 29.49
C ASP A 145 -4.38 -7.08 29.27
N ILE A 146 -3.72 -7.53 28.20
CA ILE A 146 -3.60 -8.96 27.92
C ILE A 146 -2.40 -9.61 28.62
N MET A 147 -2.49 -10.91 28.87
CA MET A 147 -1.39 -11.69 29.45
C MET A 147 -0.15 -11.67 28.54
N GLY A 148 1.00 -11.31 29.08
CA GLY A 148 2.26 -11.14 28.36
C GLY A 148 2.47 -9.73 27.79
N ALA A 149 1.65 -8.75 28.15
CA ALA A 149 1.83 -7.37 27.75
C ALA A 149 3.05 -6.75 28.42
N ASP A 150 3.99 -6.24 27.63
CA ASP A 150 5.21 -5.60 28.10
C ASP A 150 5.56 -4.39 27.20
N PHE A 151 5.23 -3.19 27.66
CA PHE A 151 5.49 -1.94 26.95
C PHE A 151 6.98 -1.69 26.68
N TYR A 152 7.83 -1.97 27.65
CA TYR A 152 9.27 -1.69 27.54
C TYR A 152 9.98 -2.65 26.58
N ASN A 153 9.55 -3.90 26.54
CA ASN A 153 10.02 -4.86 25.54
C ASN A 153 9.59 -4.43 24.13
N VAL A 154 8.35 -3.98 23.95
CA VAL A 154 7.88 -3.44 22.66
C VAL A 154 8.70 -2.23 22.25
N LEU A 155 9.00 -1.32 23.18
CA LEU A 155 9.83 -0.15 22.90
C LEU A 155 11.23 -0.57 22.42
N HIS A 156 11.83 -1.58 23.06
CA HIS A 156 13.11 -2.14 22.63
C HIS A 156 13.02 -2.74 21.21
N MET A 157 11.98 -3.51 20.92
CA MET A 157 11.75 -4.07 19.57
C MET A 157 11.58 -2.96 18.50
N ILE A 158 10.93 -1.86 18.85
CA ILE A 158 10.79 -0.72 17.92
C ILE A 158 12.16 -0.16 17.55
N HIS A 159 13.03 0.06 18.53
CA HIS A 159 14.38 0.55 18.27
C HIS A 159 15.20 -0.41 17.43
N ASP A 160 15.14 -1.70 17.72
CA ASP A 160 15.94 -2.71 17.05
C ASP A 160 15.49 -2.99 15.62
N ARG A 161 14.17 -3.08 15.38
CA ARG A 161 13.61 -3.53 14.11
C ARG A 161 13.17 -2.41 13.19
N LEU A 162 12.55 -1.37 13.74
CA LEU A 162 12.11 -0.22 12.94
C LEU A 162 13.21 0.84 12.80
N LYS A 163 14.24 0.79 13.64
CA LYS A 163 15.42 1.69 13.61
C LYS A 163 15.04 3.16 13.56
N CYS A 164 13.99 3.54 14.26
CA CYS A 164 13.50 4.90 14.32
C CYS A 164 13.78 5.52 15.71
N ASN A 165 13.77 6.85 15.77
CA ASN A 165 13.87 7.58 17.02
C ASN A 165 12.53 7.59 17.77
N ALA A 166 12.14 6.44 18.31
CA ALA A 166 10.92 6.29 19.07
C ALA A 166 11.11 6.80 20.50
N VAL A 167 10.31 7.78 20.89
CA VAL A 167 10.37 8.40 22.19
C VAL A 167 9.03 8.28 22.90
N PRO A 168 8.96 7.61 24.06
CA PRO A 168 7.72 7.53 24.83
C PRO A 168 7.30 8.92 25.30
N ILE A 169 6.05 9.27 25.06
CA ILE A 169 5.39 10.44 25.63
C ILE A 169 4.42 10.05 26.74
N GLN A 170 4.17 8.77 26.89
CA GLN A 170 3.34 8.16 27.91
C GLN A 170 4.01 6.91 28.46
N LEU A 171 3.70 6.56 29.70
CA LEU A 171 4.07 5.29 30.31
C LEU A 171 2.82 4.58 30.84
N PRO A 172 2.74 3.25 30.77
CA PRO A 172 1.62 2.51 31.35
C PRO A 172 1.75 2.43 32.89
N ILE A 173 0.62 2.50 33.59
CA ILE A 173 0.52 2.22 35.01
C ILE A 173 0.01 0.78 35.17
N GLY A 174 0.94 -0.12 35.46
CA GLY A 174 0.70 -1.56 35.49
C GLY A 174 0.70 -2.19 34.10
N SER A 175 0.50 -3.49 34.07
CA SER A 175 0.37 -4.32 32.85
C SER A 175 -0.56 -5.48 33.11
N GLU A 176 -1.09 -6.09 32.04
CA GLU A 176 -2.05 -7.20 32.16
C GLU A 176 -3.28 -6.79 33.01
N ASP A 177 -3.67 -7.63 33.97
CA ASP A 177 -4.82 -7.34 34.85
C ASP A 177 -4.61 -6.12 35.77
N THR A 178 -3.35 -5.69 35.96
CA THR A 178 -3.02 -4.52 36.79
C THR A 178 -2.99 -3.21 36.01
N PHE A 179 -3.17 -3.25 34.69
CA PHE A 179 -3.19 -2.04 33.86
C PHE A 179 -4.40 -1.17 34.21
N LYS A 180 -4.13 -0.02 34.81
CA LYS A 180 -5.17 0.88 35.35
C LYS A 180 -5.08 2.33 34.87
N GLY A 181 -4.02 2.70 34.16
CA GLY A 181 -3.88 4.09 33.73
C GLY A 181 -2.62 4.36 32.95
N ILE A 182 -2.40 5.63 32.70
CA ILE A 182 -1.33 6.16 31.85
C ILE A 182 -0.68 7.35 32.55
N ILE A 183 0.64 7.40 32.56
CA ILE A 183 1.42 8.58 32.93
C ILE A 183 1.65 9.42 31.68
N ASP A 184 1.29 10.69 31.72
CA ASP A 184 1.64 11.67 30.70
C ASP A 184 2.98 12.31 31.04
N LEU A 185 3.99 12.05 30.23
CA LEU A 185 5.36 12.55 30.45
C LEU A 185 5.53 14.02 30.07
N VAL A 186 4.62 14.60 29.32
CA VAL A 186 4.63 16.03 28.98
C VAL A 186 3.98 16.86 30.11
N GLU A 187 2.84 16.44 30.61
CA GLU A 187 2.13 17.11 31.71
C GLU A 187 2.65 16.70 33.08
N MET A 188 3.29 15.54 33.21
CA MET A 188 3.74 14.92 34.46
C MET A 188 2.58 14.71 35.45
N ASP A 189 1.49 14.17 34.92
CA ASP A 189 0.32 13.71 35.67
C ASP A 189 -0.04 12.26 35.29
N ALA A 190 -1.04 11.71 35.93
CA ALA A 190 -1.53 10.36 35.67
C ALA A 190 -3.02 10.37 35.39
N ASP A 191 -3.41 9.70 34.31
CA ASP A 191 -4.82 9.39 34.03
C ASP A 191 -5.12 7.99 34.54
N ILE A 192 -5.90 7.89 35.61
CA ILE A 192 -6.23 6.63 36.27
C ILE A 192 -7.70 6.28 36.01
N TYR A 193 -7.94 5.06 35.58
CA TYR A 193 -9.27 4.51 35.31
C TYR A 193 -9.73 3.66 36.49
N TYR A 194 -10.92 3.99 37.03
CA TYR A 194 -11.52 3.34 38.21
C TYR A 194 -12.58 2.30 37.84
N ASP A 195 -12.92 2.18 36.57
CA ASP A 195 -13.84 1.18 36.05
C ASP A 195 -13.24 0.34 34.94
N GLU A 196 -13.83 -0.82 34.66
CA GLU A 196 -13.36 -1.70 33.59
C GLU A 196 -13.70 -1.21 32.18
N LEU A 197 -14.69 -0.31 32.06
CA LEU A 197 -15.18 0.20 30.78
C LEU A 197 -14.56 1.54 30.36
N GLY A 198 -13.62 2.07 31.15
CA GLY A 198 -12.93 3.33 30.83
C GLY A 198 -13.81 4.59 30.91
N LYS A 199 -14.90 4.57 31.67
CA LYS A 199 -15.83 5.69 31.82
C LYS A 199 -15.47 6.62 32.97
N ASP A 200 -14.91 6.09 34.07
CA ASP A 200 -14.48 6.86 35.25
C ASP A 200 -12.94 7.04 35.17
N MET A 201 -12.52 8.04 34.44
CA MET A 201 -11.12 8.46 34.34
C MET A 201 -10.91 9.71 35.19
N ARG A 202 -9.86 9.69 36.01
CA ARG A 202 -9.47 10.83 36.85
C ARG A 202 -8.02 11.19 36.63
N VAL A 203 -7.76 12.49 36.55
CA VAL A 203 -6.40 13.03 36.48
C VAL A 203 -5.87 13.19 37.90
N GLU A 204 -4.79 12.52 38.22
CA GLU A 204 -4.20 12.46 39.55
C GLU A 204 -2.68 12.67 39.47
N GLU A 205 -2.06 12.79 40.65
CA GLU A 205 -0.59 12.78 40.73
C GLU A 205 -0.04 11.40 40.36
N ILE A 206 1.19 11.38 39.84
CA ILE A 206 1.87 10.13 39.49
C ILE A 206 2.05 9.30 40.77
N PRO A 207 1.70 7.98 40.74
CA PRO A 207 1.92 7.09 41.88
C PRO A 207 3.38 7.12 42.37
N GLU A 208 3.58 7.14 43.69
CA GLU A 208 4.91 7.27 44.29
C GLU A 208 5.90 6.20 43.83
N ASP A 209 5.42 4.97 43.64
CA ASP A 209 6.22 3.83 43.15
C ASP A 209 6.65 3.97 41.68
N MET A 210 6.05 4.84 40.92
CA MET A 210 6.39 5.10 39.51
C MET A 210 7.03 6.48 39.28
N LEU A 211 7.15 7.31 40.31
CA LEU A 211 7.62 8.69 40.15
C LEU A 211 9.06 8.74 39.63
N GLU A 212 9.95 7.88 40.16
CA GLU A 212 11.34 7.81 39.72
C GLU A 212 11.47 7.41 38.26
N LEU A 213 10.71 6.38 37.84
CA LEU A 213 10.66 5.93 36.46
C LEU A 213 10.10 7.00 35.53
N ALA A 214 9.04 7.69 35.96
CA ALA A 214 8.45 8.78 35.20
C ALA A 214 9.45 9.94 35.01
N GLN A 215 10.21 10.28 36.03
CA GLN A 215 11.27 11.30 35.95
C GLN A 215 12.40 10.88 35.03
N GLU A 216 12.82 9.62 35.07
CA GLU A 216 13.82 9.08 34.14
C GLU A 216 13.37 9.24 32.69
N TYR A 217 12.16 8.79 32.37
CA TYR A 217 11.63 8.89 31.01
C TYR A 217 11.29 10.33 30.59
N ARG A 218 10.90 11.17 31.53
CA ARG A 218 10.76 12.61 31.29
C ARG A 218 12.10 13.24 30.90
N THR A 219 13.18 12.88 31.56
CA THR A 219 14.53 13.35 31.22
C THR A 219 14.91 12.89 29.82
N LYS A 220 14.69 11.60 29.49
CA LYS A 220 14.93 11.08 28.13
C LYS A 220 14.12 11.83 27.07
N LEU A 221 12.88 12.18 27.36
CA LEU A 221 12.03 12.98 26.45
C LEU A 221 12.60 14.39 26.26
N VAL A 222 12.99 15.05 27.33
CA VAL A 222 13.60 16.40 27.28
C VAL A 222 14.91 16.35 26.52
N ASP A 223 15.77 15.34 26.75
CA ASP A 223 17.03 15.16 26.03
C ASP A 223 16.80 14.97 24.52
N ALA A 224 15.84 14.14 24.16
CA ALA A 224 15.46 13.93 22.73
C ALA A 224 14.94 15.24 22.10
N CYS A 225 14.21 16.06 22.83
CA CYS A 225 13.78 17.38 22.37
C CYS A 225 14.96 18.38 22.31
N ALA A 226 15.89 18.33 23.26
CA ALA A 226 17.06 19.18 23.30
C ALA A 226 17.97 18.98 22.09
N ASP A 227 18.11 17.75 21.61
CA ASP A 227 18.86 17.43 20.39
C ASP A 227 18.29 18.10 19.13
N LEU A 228 17.03 18.56 19.17
CA LEU A 228 16.29 19.12 18.05
C LEU A 228 15.90 20.61 18.26
N ASN A 229 16.12 21.16 19.44
CA ASN A 229 15.73 22.52 19.79
C ASN A 229 16.74 23.14 20.73
N ASP A 230 17.45 24.19 20.26
CA ASP A 230 18.53 24.86 20.99
C ASP A 230 18.04 25.53 22.30
N GLU A 231 16.82 26.09 22.33
CA GLU A 231 16.24 26.69 23.53
C GLU A 231 16.04 25.67 24.65
N ILE A 232 15.57 24.46 24.29
CA ILE A 232 15.44 23.35 25.25
C ILE A 232 16.81 22.86 25.69
N MET A 233 17.81 22.83 24.80
CA MET A 233 19.17 22.45 25.11
C MET A 233 19.77 23.41 26.15
N GLU A 234 19.61 24.72 25.95
CA GLU A 234 20.11 25.75 26.91
C GLU A 234 19.44 25.59 28.27
N LEU A 235 18.10 25.43 28.31
CA LEU A 235 17.38 25.25 29.57
C LEU A 235 17.79 23.96 30.31
N ALA A 236 18.00 22.87 29.55
CA ALA A 236 18.43 21.58 30.12
C ALA A 236 19.85 21.66 30.69
N LEU A 237 20.79 22.34 30.00
CA LEU A 237 22.15 22.55 30.48
C LEU A 237 22.21 23.45 31.72
N GLU A 238 21.30 24.39 31.84
CA GLU A 238 21.17 25.26 33.01
C GLU A 238 20.34 24.62 34.15
N GLU A 239 19.91 23.40 34.03
CA GLU A 239 19.05 22.69 34.98
C GLU A 239 17.73 23.43 35.29
N LYS A 240 17.25 24.24 34.35
CA LYS A 240 16.00 24.97 34.47
C LYS A 240 14.81 24.13 33.98
N PRO A 241 13.62 24.30 34.56
CA PRO A 241 12.43 23.61 34.08
C PRO A 241 12.07 24.02 32.64
N VAL A 242 11.83 23.06 31.77
CA VAL A 242 11.42 23.29 30.38
C VAL A 242 9.90 23.46 30.33
N PRO A 243 9.40 24.55 29.70
CA PRO A 243 7.95 24.76 29.56
C PRO A 243 7.27 23.63 28.76
N GLN A 244 6.12 23.17 29.20
CA GLN A 244 5.36 22.10 28.53
C GLN A 244 5.00 22.45 27.09
N ASP A 245 4.62 23.70 26.84
CA ASP A 245 4.24 24.16 25.50
C ASP A 245 5.42 24.11 24.52
N LEU A 246 6.62 24.38 25.01
CA LEU A 246 7.84 24.29 24.21
C LEU A 246 8.16 22.83 23.86
N ILE A 247 7.96 21.92 24.80
CA ILE A 247 8.11 20.47 24.57
C ILE A 247 7.09 20.00 23.55
N ARG A 248 5.81 20.36 23.66
CA ARG A 248 4.76 19.99 22.69
C ARG A 248 5.10 20.49 21.29
N LYS A 249 5.49 21.74 21.16
CA LYS A 249 5.87 22.32 19.86
C LYS A 249 7.08 21.60 19.26
N THR A 250 8.06 21.24 20.08
CA THR A 250 9.26 20.52 19.60
C THR A 250 8.93 19.10 19.19
N ILE A 251 8.14 18.36 19.95
CA ILE A 251 7.67 17.02 19.59
C ILE A 251 6.89 17.07 18.27
N ARG A 252 5.96 18.03 18.13
CA ARG A 252 5.19 18.22 16.90
C ARG A 252 6.07 18.44 15.69
N GLN A 253 6.99 19.41 15.77
CA GLN A 253 7.89 19.71 14.66
C GLN A 253 8.81 18.53 14.33
N ALA A 254 9.35 17.87 15.34
CA ALA A 254 10.19 16.69 15.15
C ALA A 254 9.43 15.51 14.51
N THR A 255 8.16 15.35 14.86
CA THR A 255 7.27 14.33 14.25
C THR A 255 6.98 14.64 12.80
N ILE A 256 6.64 15.89 12.49
CA ILE A 256 6.40 16.36 11.10
C ILE A 256 7.65 16.19 10.23
N ASP A 257 8.82 16.49 10.79
CA ASP A 257 10.12 16.36 10.10
C ASP A 257 10.64 14.90 10.02
N ASN A 258 9.88 13.93 10.51
CA ASN A 258 10.29 12.52 10.62
C ASN A 258 11.58 12.28 11.43
N LYS A 259 11.87 13.15 12.40
CA LYS A 259 13.04 13.04 13.30
C LYS A 259 12.72 12.35 14.61
N MET A 260 11.45 12.26 14.97
CA MET A 260 10.96 11.63 16.19
C MET A 260 9.67 10.88 15.92
N VAL A 261 9.47 9.78 16.62
CA VAL A 261 8.23 9.01 16.61
C VAL A 261 7.69 8.94 18.03
N PRO A 262 6.63 9.70 18.38
CA PRO A 262 6.01 9.61 19.70
C PRO A 262 5.40 8.24 19.94
N VAL A 263 5.60 7.67 21.12
CA VAL A 263 5.04 6.39 21.53
C VAL A 263 4.01 6.60 22.63
N THR A 264 2.82 6.10 22.40
CA THR A 264 1.69 6.09 23.33
C THR A 264 1.30 4.67 23.71
N CYS A 265 0.49 4.50 24.71
CA CYS A 265 0.02 3.18 25.15
C CYS A 265 -1.42 3.19 25.62
N GLY A 266 -2.04 2.02 25.68
CA GLY A 266 -3.40 1.85 26.17
C GLY A 266 -4.01 0.49 25.85
N THR A 267 -5.30 0.38 26.06
CA THR A 267 -6.11 -0.76 25.60
C THR A 267 -7.43 -0.26 25.03
N SER A 268 -7.55 -0.38 23.72
CA SER A 268 -8.76 0.07 23.01
C SER A 268 -9.99 -0.75 23.40
N TYR A 269 -9.83 -2.05 23.63
CA TYR A 269 -10.94 -2.93 24.02
C TYR A 269 -11.61 -2.48 25.35
N LYS A 270 -10.81 -2.13 26.34
CA LYS A 270 -11.29 -1.63 27.65
C LYS A 270 -11.43 -0.09 27.70
N ASN A 271 -11.32 0.60 26.58
CA ASN A 271 -11.45 2.07 26.45
C ASN A 271 -10.46 2.88 27.32
N LYS A 272 -9.30 2.32 27.62
CA LYS A 272 -8.28 3.02 28.44
C LYS A 272 -7.16 3.54 27.56
N GLY A 273 -6.98 4.85 27.54
CA GLY A 273 -5.91 5.53 26.80
C GLY A 273 -6.28 6.05 25.41
N VAL A 274 -7.49 5.79 24.92
CA VAL A 274 -7.94 6.26 23.58
C VAL A 274 -8.12 7.77 23.56
N GLN A 275 -8.63 8.36 24.63
CA GLN A 275 -8.78 9.82 24.75
C GLN A 275 -7.41 10.52 24.65
N LYS A 276 -6.39 10.00 25.33
CA LYS A 276 -5.02 10.52 25.25
C LYS A 276 -4.38 10.29 23.90
N LEU A 277 -4.71 9.20 23.20
CA LEU A 277 -4.30 8.98 21.83
C LEU A 277 -4.89 10.06 20.89
N LEU A 278 -6.16 10.39 21.04
CA LEU A 278 -6.80 11.47 20.29
C LEU A 278 -6.14 12.83 20.56
N ASP A 279 -5.88 13.14 21.81
CA ASP A 279 -5.17 14.37 22.18
C ASP A 279 -3.78 14.42 21.54
N ALA A 280 -3.03 13.32 21.55
CA ALA A 280 -1.72 13.22 20.91
C ALA A 280 -1.80 13.37 19.38
N ILE A 281 -2.83 12.85 18.72
CA ILE A 281 -3.05 13.04 17.28
C ILE A 281 -3.24 14.53 16.97
N VAL A 282 -4.04 15.23 17.74
CA VAL A 282 -4.26 16.68 17.54
C VAL A 282 -3.01 17.48 17.82
N ASP A 283 -2.26 17.16 18.88
CA ASP A 283 -1.06 17.88 19.30
C ASP A 283 0.12 17.67 18.35
N TYR A 284 0.36 16.45 17.90
CA TYR A 284 1.63 16.06 17.28
C TYR A 284 1.53 15.68 15.81
N MET A 285 0.36 15.31 15.30
CA MET A 285 0.21 14.98 13.89
C MET A 285 0.06 16.24 13.02
N PRO A 286 0.59 16.23 11.78
CA PRO A 286 0.52 17.39 10.90
C PRO A 286 -0.90 17.69 10.43
N SER A 287 -1.15 18.97 10.18
CA SER A 287 -2.26 19.45 9.37
C SER A 287 -1.85 19.54 7.90
N PRO A 288 -2.77 19.71 6.96
CA PRO A 288 -2.43 19.88 5.54
C PRO A 288 -1.50 21.06 5.23
N VAL A 289 -1.44 22.07 6.10
CA VAL A 289 -0.53 23.22 5.94
C VAL A 289 0.87 22.96 6.47
N ASP A 290 1.06 21.96 7.32
CA ASP A 290 2.36 21.61 7.91
C ASP A 290 3.19 20.70 6.98
N ILE A 291 2.59 20.04 6.02
CA ILE A 291 3.26 19.19 5.05
C ILE A 291 3.77 20.00 3.85
N PRO A 292 4.86 19.54 3.20
CA PRO A 292 5.34 20.18 1.97
C PRO A 292 4.27 20.26 0.89
N ALA A 293 4.40 21.24 0.00
CA ALA A 293 3.58 21.29 -1.21
C ALA A 293 3.71 19.98 -2.00
N ILE A 294 2.62 19.55 -2.62
CA ILE A 294 2.66 18.36 -3.46
C ILE A 294 3.30 18.68 -4.81
N ASP A 295 4.25 17.84 -5.20
CA ASP A 295 4.94 17.93 -6.48
C ASP A 295 4.07 17.36 -7.61
N GLY A 296 4.24 17.90 -8.78
CA GLY A 296 3.58 17.46 -9.99
C GLY A 296 4.29 17.97 -11.24
N VAL A 297 3.75 17.59 -12.38
CA VAL A 297 4.27 17.99 -13.69
C VAL A 297 3.14 18.58 -14.52
N ASN A 298 3.41 19.71 -15.18
CA ASN A 298 2.47 20.27 -16.13
C ASN A 298 2.40 19.35 -17.37
N PRO A 299 1.23 18.77 -17.70
CA PRO A 299 1.11 17.82 -18.80
C PRO A 299 1.35 18.45 -20.19
N ASP A 300 1.21 19.76 -20.33
CA ASP A 300 1.36 20.47 -21.60
C ASP A 300 2.81 20.91 -21.85
N THR A 301 3.52 21.34 -20.80
CA THR A 301 4.91 21.84 -20.90
C THR A 301 5.96 20.86 -20.46
N GLY A 302 5.60 19.85 -19.64
CA GLY A 302 6.54 18.92 -19.03
C GLY A 302 7.37 19.53 -17.89
N GLU A 303 7.08 20.76 -17.47
CA GLU A 303 7.77 21.44 -16.38
C GLU A 303 7.25 20.97 -15.01
N GLU A 304 8.15 20.90 -14.05
CA GLU A 304 7.79 20.64 -12.66
C GLU A 304 6.95 21.80 -12.10
N ASP A 305 5.94 21.47 -11.33
CA ASP A 305 5.04 22.42 -10.68
C ASP A 305 4.65 21.87 -9.30
N VAL A 306 4.20 22.75 -8.43
CA VAL A 306 3.80 22.39 -7.06
C VAL A 306 2.43 22.96 -6.72
N ARG A 307 1.72 22.30 -5.79
CA ARG A 307 0.46 22.81 -5.25
C ARG A 307 0.52 22.84 -3.74
N HIS A 308 0.15 23.99 -3.19
CA HIS A 308 0.02 24.22 -1.76
C HIS A 308 -1.41 24.01 -1.29
N ALA A 309 -1.60 23.64 -0.04
CA ALA A 309 -2.91 23.54 0.58
C ALA A 309 -3.50 24.95 0.83
N ASP A 310 -4.21 25.48 -0.16
CA ASP A 310 -4.84 26.80 -0.13
C ASP A 310 -6.17 26.72 -0.90
N ASP A 311 -7.25 27.15 -0.27
CA ASP A 311 -8.59 27.16 -0.87
C ASP A 311 -8.70 28.13 -2.07
N ASN A 312 -7.84 29.15 -2.13
CA ASN A 312 -7.84 30.14 -3.22
C ASN A 312 -6.95 29.75 -4.41
N ALA A 313 -6.17 28.70 -4.29
CA ALA A 313 -5.35 28.18 -5.38
C ALA A 313 -6.21 27.45 -6.44
N PRO A 314 -5.68 27.24 -7.65
CA PRO A 314 -6.34 26.38 -8.64
C PRO A 314 -6.59 24.99 -8.08
N PHE A 315 -7.76 24.42 -8.38
CA PHE A 315 -8.12 23.08 -7.91
C PHE A 315 -7.13 22.02 -8.41
N SER A 316 -6.69 21.16 -7.52
CA SER A 316 -6.03 19.90 -7.83
C SER A 316 -6.41 18.83 -6.81
N GLY A 317 -6.62 17.61 -7.27
CA GLY A 317 -6.97 16.48 -6.43
C GLY A 317 -6.52 15.16 -7.05
N LEU A 318 -6.37 14.18 -6.20
CA LEU A 318 -5.95 12.82 -6.58
C LEU A 318 -7.07 11.83 -6.28
N ALA A 319 -7.52 11.12 -7.30
CA ALA A 319 -8.43 9.99 -7.15
C ALA A 319 -7.63 8.78 -6.67
N PHE A 320 -7.70 8.46 -5.39
CA PHE A 320 -6.88 7.41 -4.78
C PHE A 320 -7.61 6.09 -4.57
N LYS A 321 -8.94 6.08 -4.69
CA LYS A 321 -9.74 4.87 -4.56
C LYS A 321 -11.03 4.98 -5.37
N ILE A 322 -11.39 3.89 -6.05
CA ILE A 322 -12.68 3.71 -6.69
C ILE A 322 -13.43 2.61 -5.93
N ALA A 323 -14.70 2.81 -5.69
CA ALA A 323 -15.58 1.81 -5.09
C ALA A 323 -16.91 1.77 -5.83
N THR A 324 -17.55 0.61 -5.86
CA THR A 324 -18.90 0.45 -6.42
C THR A 324 -19.90 0.32 -5.28
N ASP A 325 -20.82 1.23 -5.22
CA ASP A 325 -21.90 1.22 -4.23
C ASP A 325 -23.20 0.72 -4.86
N PRO A 326 -23.97 -0.16 -4.19
CA PRO A 326 -25.19 -0.72 -4.73
C PRO A 326 -26.28 0.32 -5.03
N PHE A 327 -26.28 1.45 -4.31
CA PHE A 327 -27.35 2.46 -4.39
C PHE A 327 -26.98 3.67 -5.25
N VAL A 328 -25.74 4.12 -5.16
CA VAL A 328 -25.29 5.35 -5.86
C VAL A 328 -24.35 5.06 -7.03
N GLY A 329 -23.98 3.81 -7.22
CA GLY A 329 -23.08 3.39 -8.30
C GLY A 329 -21.62 3.67 -8.00
N ARG A 330 -20.88 4.14 -8.99
CA ARG A 330 -19.45 4.38 -8.90
C ARG A 330 -19.12 5.59 -8.03
N LEU A 331 -18.32 5.36 -6.98
CA LEU A 331 -17.76 6.35 -6.08
C LEU A 331 -16.26 6.51 -6.36
N SER A 332 -15.81 7.74 -6.55
CA SER A 332 -14.39 8.07 -6.65
C SER A 332 -13.98 8.85 -5.42
N PHE A 333 -13.10 8.28 -4.60
CA PHE A 333 -12.56 8.98 -3.43
C PHE A 333 -11.42 9.89 -3.87
N VAL A 334 -11.52 11.16 -3.53
CA VAL A 334 -10.59 12.21 -3.96
C VAL A 334 -10.04 12.94 -2.75
N ARG A 335 -8.71 13.02 -2.67
CA ARG A 335 -8.01 13.96 -1.81
C ARG A 335 -7.84 15.28 -2.57
N VAL A 336 -8.39 16.36 -2.05
CA VAL A 336 -8.19 17.71 -2.58
C VAL A 336 -6.89 18.28 -2.00
N TYR A 337 -5.92 18.59 -2.85
CA TYR A 337 -4.64 19.15 -2.44
C TYR A 337 -4.61 20.68 -2.49
N SER A 338 -5.29 21.28 -3.44
CA SER A 338 -5.40 22.74 -3.58
C SER A 338 -6.77 23.14 -4.14
N GLY A 339 -7.19 24.36 -3.85
CA GLY A 339 -8.44 24.89 -4.34
C GLY A 339 -9.67 24.23 -3.71
N ILE A 340 -10.80 24.42 -4.37
CA ILE A 340 -12.11 23.91 -3.92
C ILE A 340 -12.73 23.11 -5.06
N LEU A 341 -13.17 21.89 -4.75
CA LEU A 341 -13.96 21.06 -5.64
C LEU A 341 -15.44 21.34 -5.43
N ASN A 342 -16.15 21.81 -6.44
CA ASN A 342 -17.55 22.17 -6.36
C ASN A 342 -18.44 21.21 -7.14
N THR A 343 -19.62 20.91 -6.58
CA THR A 343 -20.66 20.11 -7.24
C THR A 343 -21.11 20.77 -8.55
N GLY A 344 -21.29 19.96 -9.59
CA GLY A 344 -21.79 20.41 -10.89
C GLY A 344 -20.75 21.07 -11.81
N THR A 345 -19.52 21.27 -11.36
CA THR A 345 -18.44 21.86 -12.15
C THR A 345 -17.77 20.86 -13.07
N ALA A 346 -17.11 21.36 -14.10
CA ALA A 346 -16.24 20.57 -14.97
C ALA A 346 -14.79 20.62 -14.44
N VAL A 347 -14.11 19.50 -14.51
CA VAL A 347 -12.69 19.34 -14.17
C VAL A 347 -11.96 18.62 -15.28
N LEU A 348 -10.66 18.80 -15.35
CA LEU A 348 -9.78 18.08 -16.26
C LEU A 348 -9.20 16.85 -15.51
N ASN A 349 -9.42 15.66 -16.07
CA ASN A 349 -8.59 14.51 -15.74
C ASN A 349 -7.29 14.63 -16.56
N SER A 350 -6.26 15.19 -15.95
CA SER A 350 -5.00 15.50 -16.63
C SER A 350 -4.20 14.24 -17.00
N THR A 351 -4.33 13.16 -16.27
CA THR A 351 -3.67 11.88 -16.55
C THR A 351 -4.17 11.27 -17.87
N LYS A 352 -5.48 11.41 -18.16
CA LYS A 352 -6.11 10.87 -19.37
C LYS A 352 -6.45 11.94 -20.43
N HIS A 353 -6.13 13.20 -20.16
CA HIS A 353 -6.48 14.34 -21.02
C HIS A 353 -7.96 14.40 -21.38
N GLN A 354 -8.82 14.13 -20.40
CA GLN A 354 -10.27 14.10 -20.58
C GLN A 354 -10.98 15.04 -19.61
N ARG A 355 -11.99 15.72 -20.14
CA ARG A 355 -12.86 16.55 -19.32
C ARG A 355 -13.95 15.71 -18.68
N GLU A 356 -14.14 15.88 -17.37
CA GLU A 356 -15.18 15.20 -16.61
C GLU A 356 -16.03 16.20 -15.82
N ARG A 357 -17.24 15.81 -15.51
CA ARG A 357 -18.16 16.63 -14.73
C ARG A 357 -18.38 16.02 -13.36
N ILE A 358 -18.24 16.85 -12.33
CA ILE A 358 -18.55 16.48 -10.95
C ILE A 358 -20.08 16.45 -10.80
N GLY A 359 -20.62 15.28 -10.50
CA GLY A 359 -22.05 15.11 -10.25
C GLY A 359 -22.42 15.56 -8.85
N ARG A 360 -22.26 14.66 -7.88
CA ARG A 360 -22.49 14.92 -6.46
C ARG A 360 -21.20 14.69 -5.68
N ILE A 361 -21.03 15.41 -4.59
CA ILE A 361 -19.93 15.23 -3.64
C ILE A 361 -20.51 14.73 -2.33
N LEU A 362 -19.96 13.64 -1.80
CA LEU A 362 -20.38 13.04 -0.55
C LEU A 362 -19.27 13.17 0.50
N GLN A 363 -19.67 13.51 1.71
CA GLN A 363 -18.89 13.34 2.91
C GLN A 363 -19.21 11.97 3.50
N MET A 364 -18.20 11.19 3.79
CA MET A 364 -18.36 9.87 4.40
C MET A 364 -18.24 10.01 5.94
N HIS A 365 -19.25 9.52 6.64
CA HIS A 365 -19.27 9.42 8.10
C HIS A 365 -19.54 7.95 8.46
N ALA A 366 -18.50 7.13 8.41
CA ALA A 366 -18.63 5.69 8.58
C ALA A 366 -19.69 5.09 7.61
N ASN A 367 -20.85 4.65 8.12
CA ASN A 367 -21.93 4.10 7.28
C ASN A 367 -22.90 5.17 6.74
N HIS A 368 -22.76 6.41 7.16
CA HIS A 368 -23.62 7.49 6.69
C HIS A 368 -22.95 8.32 5.61
N ARG A 369 -23.75 8.79 4.67
CA ARG A 369 -23.33 9.65 3.59
C ARG A 369 -24.09 10.97 3.69
N GLU A 370 -23.37 12.06 3.60
CA GLU A 370 -23.93 13.40 3.57
C GLU A 370 -23.57 14.06 2.26
N ASP A 371 -24.57 14.60 1.55
CA ASP A 371 -24.33 15.42 0.37
C ASP A 371 -23.73 16.75 0.80
N ILE A 372 -22.62 17.12 0.18
CA ILE A 372 -21.96 18.41 0.39
C ILE A 372 -21.84 19.16 -0.94
N GLU A 373 -21.88 20.48 -0.88
CA GLU A 373 -21.79 21.32 -2.07
C GLU A 373 -20.36 21.46 -2.60
N CYS A 374 -19.39 21.40 -1.72
CA CYS A 374 -17.99 21.54 -2.06
C CYS A 374 -17.08 20.77 -1.09
N CYS A 375 -15.88 20.46 -1.58
CA CYS A 375 -14.78 19.90 -0.79
C CYS A 375 -13.60 20.85 -0.85
N TYR A 376 -13.06 21.22 0.30
CA TYR A 376 -11.98 22.19 0.44
C TYR A 376 -10.59 21.54 0.33
N ALA A 377 -9.57 22.35 0.08
CA ALA A 377 -8.19 21.91 0.12
C ALA A 377 -7.86 21.19 1.45
N GLY A 378 -7.10 20.11 1.38
CA GLY A 378 -6.75 19.30 2.54
C GLY A 378 -7.83 18.30 2.99
N ASP A 379 -9.00 18.29 2.39
CA ASP A 379 -10.08 17.36 2.72
C ASP A 379 -10.15 16.16 1.78
N ILE A 380 -10.84 15.13 2.25
CA ILE A 380 -11.13 13.91 1.50
C ILE A 380 -12.64 13.82 1.30
N CYS A 381 -13.06 13.53 0.08
CA CYS A 381 -14.48 13.35 -0.26
C CYS A 381 -14.67 12.21 -1.25
N ALA A 382 -15.93 11.78 -1.40
CA ALA A 382 -16.33 10.85 -2.45
C ALA A 382 -17.12 11.59 -3.52
N VAL A 383 -16.78 11.36 -4.79
CA VAL A 383 -17.40 12.02 -5.95
C VAL A 383 -18.19 11.00 -6.75
N ILE A 384 -19.43 11.37 -7.11
CA ILE A 384 -20.28 10.65 -8.03
C ILE A 384 -20.31 11.36 -9.37
N GLY A 385 -20.31 10.61 -10.47
CA GLY A 385 -20.46 11.15 -11.82
C GLY A 385 -19.20 11.13 -12.67
N LEU A 386 -18.06 10.77 -12.10
CA LEU A 386 -16.84 10.54 -12.86
C LEU A 386 -16.92 9.19 -13.60
N LYS A 387 -16.83 9.23 -14.93
CA LYS A 387 -17.02 8.04 -15.78
C LYS A 387 -15.70 7.35 -16.13
N ASN A 388 -14.67 8.14 -16.40
CA ASN A 388 -13.40 7.66 -16.96
C ASN A 388 -12.24 7.73 -15.94
N THR A 389 -12.44 8.36 -14.80
CA THR A 389 -11.43 8.48 -13.75
C THR A 389 -11.18 7.15 -13.09
N THR A 390 -9.92 6.74 -12.99
CA THR A 390 -9.46 5.53 -12.30
C THR A 390 -8.54 5.88 -11.14
N THR A 391 -8.19 4.88 -10.35
CA THR A 391 -7.26 5.06 -9.20
C THR A 391 -5.91 5.58 -9.70
N GLY A 392 -5.41 6.63 -9.06
CA GLY A 392 -4.15 7.29 -9.42
C GLY A 392 -4.31 8.47 -10.38
N ASP A 393 -5.49 8.71 -10.94
CA ASP A 393 -5.71 9.83 -11.82
C ASP A 393 -5.76 11.17 -11.07
N THR A 394 -5.21 12.21 -11.69
CA THR A 394 -5.27 13.58 -11.19
C THR A 394 -6.45 14.33 -11.81
N LEU A 395 -7.22 14.99 -10.97
CA LEU A 395 -8.25 15.94 -11.36
C LEU A 395 -7.77 17.36 -11.05
N CYS A 396 -7.91 18.27 -11.98
CA CYS A 396 -7.43 19.65 -11.82
C CYS A 396 -8.29 20.67 -12.54
N ASP A 397 -7.99 21.95 -12.30
CA ASP A 397 -8.55 23.06 -13.08
C ASP A 397 -7.97 23.04 -14.51
N GLU A 398 -8.84 23.17 -15.51
CA GLU A 398 -8.42 23.21 -16.92
C GLU A 398 -7.45 24.35 -17.24
N LYS A 399 -7.52 25.45 -16.49
CA LYS A 399 -6.66 26.62 -16.67
C LYS A 399 -5.28 26.50 -16.03
N ALA A 400 -5.12 25.55 -15.12
CA ALA A 400 -3.88 25.29 -14.43
C ALA A 400 -3.64 23.77 -14.36
N PRO A 401 -3.36 23.12 -15.51
CA PRO A 401 -3.21 21.67 -15.58
C PRO A 401 -1.97 21.21 -14.83
N ILE A 402 -2.12 20.13 -14.07
CA ILE A 402 -1.04 19.44 -13.37
C ILE A 402 -1.35 17.95 -13.31
N ILE A 403 -0.32 17.12 -13.44
CA ILE A 403 -0.37 15.72 -13.07
C ILE A 403 0.42 15.59 -11.77
N LEU A 404 -0.26 15.25 -10.70
CA LEU A 404 0.37 14.97 -9.42
C LEU A 404 1.16 13.66 -9.52
N GLU A 405 2.14 13.48 -8.66
CA GLU A 405 2.94 12.26 -8.62
C GLU A 405 2.05 11.01 -8.66
N SER A 406 2.32 10.13 -9.62
CA SER A 406 1.50 8.93 -9.84
C SER A 406 1.76 7.87 -8.76
N MET A 407 0.73 7.05 -8.50
CA MET A 407 0.87 5.85 -7.70
C MET A 407 1.44 4.73 -8.57
N GLU A 408 2.45 4.04 -8.09
CA GLU A 408 2.95 2.81 -8.69
C GLU A 408 2.29 1.60 -8.00
N PHE A 409 1.79 0.67 -8.80
CA PHE A 409 1.15 -0.54 -8.31
C PHE A 409 1.95 -1.76 -8.69
N PRO A 410 2.15 -2.72 -7.76
CA PRO A 410 2.85 -3.96 -8.08
C PRO A 410 2.07 -4.82 -9.07
N GLU A 411 2.82 -5.56 -9.88
CA GLU A 411 2.23 -6.51 -10.81
C GLU A 411 1.67 -7.73 -10.07
N PRO A 412 0.50 -8.26 -10.51
CA PRO A 412 -0.05 -9.49 -9.96
C PRO A 412 0.90 -10.67 -10.08
N VAL A 413 0.99 -11.49 -9.04
CA VAL A 413 1.91 -12.64 -9.01
C VAL A 413 1.21 -13.99 -9.17
N ILE A 414 -0.08 -14.08 -8.88
CA ILE A 414 -0.91 -15.29 -9.02
C ILE A 414 -1.94 -15.11 -10.12
N ARG A 415 -2.15 -16.16 -10.90
CA ARG A 415 -3.17 -16.22 -11.96
C ARG A 415 -3.98 -17.48 -11.82
N VAL A 416 -5.30 -17.39 -11.96
CA VAL A 416 -6.21 -18.53 -12.00
C VAL A 416 -7.20 -18.36 -13.13
N ALA A 417 -7.63 -19.49 -13.73
CA ALA A 417 -8.72 -19.50 -14.66
C ALA A 417 -10.06 -19.47 -13.90
N ILE A 418 -11.01 -18.71 -14.39
CA ILE A 418 -12.34 -18.61 -13.81
C ILE A 418 -13.39 -18.85 -14.88
N GLU A 419 -14.39 -19.68 -14.57
CA GLU A 419 -15.49 -20.01 -15.47
C GLU A 419 -16.82 -19.87 -14.74
N PRO A 420 -17.85 -19.25 -15.33
CA PRO A 420 -19.17 -19.20 -14.73
C PRO A 420 -19.81 -20.59 -14.77
N LYS A 421 -20.54 -20.96 -13.73
CA LYS A 421 -21.27 -22.25 -13.69
C LYS A 421 -22.40 -22.33 -14.70
N THR A 422 -22.88 -21.20 -15.19
CA THR A 422 -23.99 -21.13 -16.16
C THR A 422 -23.66 -20.23 -17.34
N LYS A 423 -24.20 -20.56 -18.54
CA LYS A 423 -24.01 -19.69 -19.71
C LYS A 423 -24.57 -18.27 -19.52
N ALA A 424 -25.67 -18.13 -18.81
CA ALA A 424 -26.25 -16.83 -18.47
C ALA A 424 -25.35 -15.99 -17.53
N GLY A 425 -24.42 -16.62 -16.80
CA GLY A 425 -23.45 -16.00 -15.96
C GLY A 425 -22.28 -15.35 -16.71
N GLN A 426 -22.03 -15.74 -17.98
CA GLN A 426 -20.84 -15.28 -18.72
C GLN A 426 -20.79 -13.76 -18.90
N GLU A 427 -21.86 -13.16 -19.39
CA GLU A 427 -21.92 -11.69 -19.58
C GLU A 427 -21.87 -10.95 -18.24
N LYS A 428 -22.59 -11.44 -17.24
CA LYS A 428 -22.58 -10.88 -15.89
C LYS A 428 -21.21 -10.95 -15.26
N MET A 429 -20.50 -12.07 -15.43
CA MET A 429 -19.14 -12.25 -14.93
C MET A 429 -18.18 -11.26 -15.56
N GLY A 430 -18.21 -11.07 -16.87
CA GLY A 430 -17.36 -10.11 -17.57
C GLY A 430 -17.55 -8.68 -17.05
N VAL A 431 -18.80 -8.23 -16.91
CA VAL A 431 -19.11 -6.90 -16.36
C VAL A 431 -18.66 -6.76 -14.90
N ALA A 432 -18.89 -7.79 -14.09
CA ALA A 432 -18.50 -7.80 -12.67
C ALA A 432 -16.99 -7.75 -12.50
N LEU A 433 -16.24 -8.57 -13.26
CA LEU A 433 -14.79 -8.58 -13.22
C LEU A 433 -14.17 -7.24 -13.66
N MET A 434 -14.74 -6.61 -14.70
CA MET A 434 -14.29 -5.27 -15.11
C MET A 434 -14.48 -4.23 -14.01
N LYS A 435 -15.63 -4.23 -13.33
CA LYS A 435 -15.88 -3.33 -12.20
C LYS A 435 -14.91 -3.56 -11.04
N LEU A 436 -14.64 -4.83 -10.72
CA LEU A 436 -13.67 -5.17 -9.68
C LEU A 436 -12.25 -4.73 -10.06
N ALA A 437 -11.86 -4.85 -11.34
CA ALA A 437 -10.57 -4.37 -11.83
C ALA A 437 -10.47 -2.82 -11.82
N GLU A 438 -11.59 -2.10 -11.99
CA GLU A 438 -11.61 -0.64 -11.82
C GLU A 438 -11.40 -0.20 -10.36
N GLU A 439 -11.90 -1.00 -9.42
CA GLU A 439 -11.74 -0.75 -7.98
C GLU A 439 -10.32 -1.04 -7.48
N ASP A 440 -9.72 -2.10 -8.00
CA ASP A 440 -8.42 -2.61 -7.55
C ASP A 440 -7.41 -2.69 -8.71
N PRO A 441 -6.44 -1.77 -8.78
CA PRO A 441 -5.45 -1.74 -9.85
C PRO A 441 -4.47 -2.92 -9.83
N THR A 442 -4.39 -3.69 -8.74
CA THR A 442 -3.59 -4.92 -8.67
C THR A 442 -4.36 -6.17 -9.07
N PHE A 443 -5.66 -6.04 -9.24
CA PHE A 443 -6.49 -7.09 -9.83
C PHE A 443 -6.60 -6.87 -11.33
N ARG A 444 -6.27 -7.90 -12.10
CA ARG A 444 -6.40 -7.89 -13.56
C ARG A 444 -7.28 -9.05 -14.03
N THR A 445 -7.99 -8.80 -15.09
CA THR A 445 -8.79 -9.82 -15.79
C THR A 445 -8.59 -9.69 -17.29
N TYR A 446 -8.43 -10.80 -17.96
CA TYR A 446 -8.28 -10.87 -19.40
C TYR A 446 -8.70 -12.26 -19.91
N THR A 447 -8.96 -12.36 -21.20
CA THR A 447 -9.17 -13.64 -21.86
C THR A 447 -7.85 -14.13 -22.42
N ASP A 448 -7.47 -15.35 -22.07
CA ASP A 448 -6.32 -16.02 -22.66
C ASP A 448 -6.62 -16.35 -24.13
N GLU A 449 -5.81 -15.82 -25.04
CA GLU A 449 -6.06 -15.96 -26.48
C GLU A 449 -5.87 -17.41 -26.97
N GLU A 450 -5.02 -18.18 -26.32
CA GLU A 450 -4.74 -19.57 -26.68
C GLU A 450 -5.82 -20.52 -26.18
N THR A 451 -6.27 -20.33 -24.93
CA THR A 451 -7.24 -21.25 -24.28
C THR A 451 -8.68 -20.76 -24.34
N GLY A 452 -8.90 -19.48 -24.65
CA GLY A 452 -10.21 -18.83 -24.57
C GLY A 452 -10.77 -18.70 -23.15
N GLN A 453 -10.00 -19.05 -22.13
CA GLN A 453 -10.39 -18.97 -20.73
C GLN A 453 -10.31 -17.54 -20.21
N THR A 454 -11.22 -17.18 -19.34
CA THR A 454 -11.10 -15.94 -18.56
C THR A 454 -10.11 -16.17 -17.43
N ILE A 455 -9.07 -15.34 -17.38
CA ILE A 455 -8.02 -15.37 -16.35
C ILE A 455 -8.24 -14.20 -15.40
N ILE A 456 -8.10 -14.47 -14.12
CA ILE A 456 -7.97 -13.44 -13.08
C ILE A 456 -6.60 -13.51 -12.45
N ALA A 457 -6.02 -12.35 -12.19
CA ALA A 457 -4.69 -12.22 -11.64
C ALA A 457 -4.71 -11.28 -10.42
N GLY A 458 -3.99 -11.64 -9.37
CA GLY A 458 -3.96 -10.89 -8.11
C GLY A 458 -2.67 -11.11 -7.33
N MET A 459 -2.60 -10.50 -6.15
CA MET A 459 -1.40 -10.46 -5.31
C MET A 459 -1.20 -11.73 -4.47
N GLY A 460 -2.26 -12.48 -4.19
CA GLY A 460 -2.18 -13.70 -3.40
C GLY A 460 -3.46 -14.53 -3.46
N GLU A 461 -3.43 -15.73 -2.84
CA GLU A 461 -4.59 -16.64 -2.82
C GLU A 461 -5.80 -16.00 -2.14
N LEU A 462 -5.58 -15.36 -0.98
CA LEU A 462 -6.65 -14.69 -0.24
C LEU A 462 -7.27 -13.55 -1.05
N HIS A 463 -6.45 -12.79 -1.77
CA HIS A 463 -6.93 -11.72 -2.65
C HIS A 463 -7.90 -12.26 -3.71
N LEU A 464 -7.50 -13.32 -4.44
CA LEU A 464 -8.36 -13.92 -5.47
C LEU A 464 -9.59 -14.62 -4.88
N GLU A 465 -9.48 -15.26 -3.72
CA GLU A 465 -10.60 -15.86 -3.00
C GLU A 465 -11.68 -14.81 -2.66
N ILE A 466 -11.25 -13.64 -2.19
CA ILE A 466 -12.17 -12.53 -1.89
C ILE A 466 -12.83 -11.99 -3.15
N ILE A 467 -12.10 -11.87 -4.25
CA ILE A 467 -12.68 -11.47 -5.54
C ILE A 467 -13.77 -12.44 -5.99
N VAL A 468 -13.52 -13.74 -5.90
CA VAL A 468 -14.49 -14.79 -6.27
C VAL A 468 -15.71 -14.75 -5.34
N ASP A 469 -15.51 -14.56 -4.06
CA ASP A 469 -16.60 -14.44 -3.09
C ASP A 469 -17.44 -13.16 -3.33
N ARG A 470 -16.81 -12.05 -3.71
CA ARG A 470 -17.50 -10.82 -4.14
C ARG A 470 -18.34 -11.03 -5.42
N LEU A 471 -17.84 -11.81 -6.39
CA LEU A 471 -18.62 -12.17 -7.57
C LEU A 471 -19.93 -12.87 -7.18
N LEU A 472 -19.86 -13.81 -6.23
CA LEU A 472 -21.03 -14.53 -5.75
C LEU A 472 -21.99 -13.62 -4.97
N ARG A 473 -21.49 -12.87 -4.00
CA ARG A 473 -22.31 -12.10 -3.05
C ARG A 473 -22.89 -10.82 -3.65
N GLU A 474 -22.05 -10.03 -4.31
CA GLU A 474 -22.44 -8.71 -4.82
C GLU A 474 -23.09 -8.80 -6.19
N TYR A 475 -22.54 -9.66 -7.07
CA TYR A 475 -22.99 -9.75 -8.47
C TYR A 475 -23.85 -10.96 -8.78
N LYS A 476 -24.04 -11.87 -7.80
CA LYS A 476 -24.82 -13.11 -7.96
C LYS A 476 -24.33 -13.99 -9.11
N VAL A 477 -23.00 -14.07 -9.26
CA VAL A 477 -22.33 -14.91 -10.25
C VAL A 477 -21.60 -16.04 -9.53
N GLU A 478 -22.05 -17.27 -9.75
CA GLU A 478 -21.34 -18.46 -9.31
C GLU A 478 -20.29 -18.84 -10.35
N ALA A 479 -19.06 -19.02 -9.92
CA ALA A 479 -17.94 -19.36 -10.77
C ALA A 479 -17.14 -20.54 -10.22
N ASN A 480 -16.55 -21.33 -11.12
CA ASN A 480 -15.53 -22.33 -10.82
C ASN A 480 -14.16 -21.72 -11.04
N VAL A 481 -13.25 -21.97 -10.12
CA VAL A 481 -11.87 -21.50 -10.19
C VAL A 481 -10.97 -22.68 -10.53
N GLY A 482 -10.13 -22.49 -11.55
CA GLY A 482 -9.12 -23.48 -11.94
C GLY A 482 -7.91 -23.49 -11.00
N ALA A 483 -6.92 -24.35 -11.31
CA ALA A 483 -5.69 -24.41 -10.54
C ALA A 483 -4.93 -23.07 -10.63
N PRO A 484 -4.30 -22.62 -9.53
CA PRO A 484 -3.47 -21.44 -9.55
C PRO A 484 -2.34 -21.54 -10.57
N GLN A 485 -2.08 -20.45 -11.29
CA GLN A 485 -0.99 -20.34 -12.23
C GLN A 485 -0.02 -19.27 -11.77
N VAL A 486 1.27 -19.58 -11.80
CA VAL A 486 2.32 -18.64 -11.42
C VAL A 486 2.65 -17.74 -12.61
N ALA A 487 2.84 -16.46 -12.37
CA ALA A 487 3.31 -15.50 -13.37
C ALA A 487 4.83 -15.65 -13.58
N TYR A 488 5.23 -16.62 -14.38
CA TYR A 488 6.62 -16.77 -14.80
C TYR A 488 7.05 -15.63 -15.73
N LYS A 489 8.35 -15.39 -15.80
CA LYS A 489 8.97 -14.44 -16.73
C LYS A 489 10.10 -15.12 -17.47
N GLU A 490 10.53 -14.53 -18.56
CA GLU A 490 11.67 -14.97 -19.32
C GLU A 490 12.78 -13.94 -19.23
N THR A 491 14.02 -14.37 -19.38
CA THR A 491 15.19 -13.49 -19.54
C THR A 491 16.25 -14.17 -20.37
N ILE A 492 17.31 -13.46 -20.67
CA ILE A 492 18.49 -13.99 -21.40
C ILE A 492 19.69 -14.04 -20.47
N THR A 493 20.65 -14.91 -20.80
CA THR A 493 21.86 -15.13 -19.99
C THR A 493 23.14 -14.66 -20.68
N LYS A 494 23.10 -14.39 -21.98
CA LYS A 494 24.27 -14.03 -22.78
C LYS A 494 24.00 -12.81 -23.65
N ALA A 495 25.04 -12.06 -23.96
CA ALA A 495 24.98 -11.01 -24.95
C ALA A 495 25.08 -11.60 -26.36
N VAL A 496 24.32 -11.06 -27.30
CA VAL A 496 24.29 -11.51 -28.72
C VAL A 496 24.12 -10.31 -29.64
N ASP A 497 24.85 -10.31 -30.73
CA ASP A 497 24.62 -9.41 -31.85
C ASP A 497 23.71 -10.10 -32.88
N GLN A 498 22.69 -9.39 -33.31
CA GLN A 498 21.71 -9.91 -34.26
C GLN A 498 21.55 -8.95 -35.43
N ASP A 499 21.67 -9.52 -36.63
CA ASP A 499 21.45 -8.87 -37.92
C ASP A 499 20.21 -9.50 -38.56
N THR A 500 19.13 -8.73 -38.68
CA THR A 500 17.85 -9.22 -39.22
C THR A 500 17.31 -8.28 -40.28
N LYS A 501 17.00 -8.86 -41.42
CA LYS A 501 16.44 -8.18 -42.57
C LYS A 501 15.03 -8.73 -42.84
N TYR A 502 14.05 -7.86 -42.78
CA TYR A 502 12.68 -8.16 -43.18
C TYR A 502 12.45 -7.56 -44.56
N ALA A 503 12.33 -8.41 -45.55
CA ALA A 503 12.05 -8.01 -46.93
C ALA A 503 10.93 -8.90 -47.50
N ARG A 504 9.84 -8.30 -47.93
CA ARG A 504 8.71 -9.00 -48.55
C ARG A 504 8.21 -8.23 -49.76
N GLN A 505 8.07 -8.93 -50.88
CA GLN A 505 7.50 -8.39 -52.08
C GLN A 505 6.28 -9.23 -52.49
N SER A 506 5.11 -8.60 -52.53
CA SER A 506 3.85 -9.23 -52.96
C SER A 506 3.09 -8.25 -53.85
N GLY A 507 3.39 -8.24 -55.14
CA GLY A 507 2.63 -7.53 -56.17
C GLY A 507 2.25 -6.08 -55.85
N GLY A 508 3.20 -5.13 -55.95
CA GLY A 508 3.02 -3.74 -55.67
C GLY A 508 4.15 -3.17 -54.80
N LYS A 509 3.81 -2.27 -53.85
CA LYS A 509 4.76 -1.70 -52.89
C LYS A 509 5.26 -2.81 -51.96
N GLY A 510 6.56 -3.05 -51.93
CA GLY A 510 7.20 -4.02 -51.05
C GLY A 510 7.27 -3.57 -49.60
N GLN A 511 7.85 -4.41 -48.75
CA GLN A 511 8.19 -4.10 -47.36
C GLN A 511 9.65 -4.36 -47.11
N TYR A 512 10.33 -3.42 -46.51
CA TYR A 512 11.75 -3.53 -46.20
C TYR A 512 12.11 -2.90 -44.87
N GLY A 513 12.70 -3.66 -43.96
CA GLY A 513 13.27 -3.20 -42.73
C GLY A 513 14.49 -4.03 -42.37
N HIS A 514 15.62 -3.39 -42.09
CA HIS A 514 16.87 -4.06 -41.75
C HIS A 514 17.46 -3.41 -40.51
N VAL A 515 17.64 -4.20 -39.46
CA VAL A 515 18.14 -3.76 -38.16
C VAL A 515 19.28 -4.64 -37.69
N LYS A 516 20.28 -4.01 -37.06
CA LYS A 516 21.33 -4.70 -36.33
C LYS A 516 21.28 -4.25 -34.88
N ILE A 517 21.05 -5.18 -34.00
CA ILE A 517 20.90 -4.95 -32.59
C ILE A 517 21.88 -5.74 -31.75
N HIS A 518 22.34 -5.15 -30.67
CA HIS A 518 23.05 -5.83 -29.60
C HIS A 518 22.11 -6.04 -28.44
N VAL A 519 21.89 -7.29 -28.08
CA VAL A 519 20.98 -7.66 -26.97
C VAL A 519 21.83 -8.26 -25.87
N GLU A 520 21.74 -7.70 -24.68
CA GLU A 520 22.48 -8.13 -23.50
C GLU A 520 21.60 -8.21 -22.26
N PRO A 521 21.95 -9.07 -21.29
CA PRO A 521 21.27 -9.09 -20.00
C PRO A 521 21.42 -7.75 -19.28
N ASN A 522 20.33 -7.24 -18.71
CA ASN A 522 20.35 -6.10 -17.80
C ASN A 522 20.43 -6.60 -16.35
N GLU A 523 20.72 -5.71 -15.42
CA GLU A 523 20.69 -6.05 -13.99
C GLU A 523 19.29 -6.47 -13.57
N SER A 524 19.22 -7.45 -12.67
CA SER A 524 17.95 -7.96 -12.15
C SER A 524 17.09 -6.84 -11.56
N GLY A 525 15.85 -6.76 -12.03
CA GLY A 525 14.89 -5.75 -11.60
C GLY A 525 14.97 -4.41 -12.30
N LYS A 526 15.98 -4.15 -13.17
CA LYS A 526 16.07 -2.89 -13.93
C LYS A 526 15.13 -2.82 -15.13
N GLY A 527 14.57 -3.95 -15.55
CA GLY A 527 13.65 -4.00 -16.66
C GLY A 527 14.28 -3.80 -18.03
N TYR A 528 13.52 -3.19 -18.93
CA TYR A 528 13.90 -2.96 -20.32
C TYR A 528 14.60 -1.62 -20.51
N GLU A 529 15.72 -1.64 -21.25
CA GLU A 529 16.43 -0.44 -21.65
C GLU A 529 16.70 -0.49 -23.16
N PHE A 530 16.34 0.57 -23.88
CA PHE A 530 16.59 0.73 -25.30
C PHE A 530 17.58 1.87 -25.53
N VAL A 531 18.66 1.56 -26.25
CA VAL A 531 19.69 2.53 -26.60
C VAL A 531 19.77 2.69 -28.11
N ASN A 532 19.62 3.91 -28.60
CA ASN A 532 19.83 4.26 -29.99
C ASN A 532 21.27 4.72 -30.20
N ALA A 533 22.09 3.85 -30.80
CA ALA A 533 23.48 4.10 -31.10
C ALA A 533 23.74 4.20 -32.63
N LEU A 534 22.74 4.55 -33.41
CA LEU A 534 22.86 4.71 -34.87
C LEU A 534 23.82 5.86 -35.23
N VAL A 535 24.66 5.60 -36.20
CA VAL A 535 25.61 6.58 -36.73
C VAL A 535 25.36 6.78 -38.24
N GLY A 536 25.50 8.02 -38.71
CA GLY A 536 25.50 8.33 -40.13
C GLY A 536 24.15 8.22 -40.85
N GLY A 537 23.02 8.15 -40.13
CA GLY A 537 21.69 8.09 -40.75
C GLY A 537 21.36 6.74 -41.40
N ALA A 538 21.97 5.64 -40.93
CA ALA A 538 21.74 4.30 -41.43
C ALA A 538 20.26 3.89 -41.46
N ILE A 539 19.47 4.36 -40.47
CA ILE A 539 18.02 4.26 -40.42
C ILE A 539 17.47 5.64 -40.13
N PRO A 540 16.44 6.13 -40.87
CA PRO A 540 15.76 7.38 -40.56
C PRO A 540 15.23 7.40 -39.12
N LYS A 541 15.39 8.55 -38.45
CA LYS A 541 15.00 8.71 -37.04
C LYS A 541 13.54 8.40 -36.78
N GLU A 542 12.67 8.64 -37.76
CA GLU A 542 11.24 8.37 -37.68
C GLU A 542 10.87 6.91 -37.51
N TYR A 543 11.73 5.97 -37.88
CA TYR A 543 11.50 4.54 -37.74
C TYR A 543 12.03 3.93 -36.43
N VAL A 544 12.83 4.66 -35.67
CA VAL A 544 13.39 4.17 -34.40
C VAL A 544 12.31 3.86 -33.37
N PRO A 545 11.28 4.71 -33.17
CA PRO A 545 10.17 4.38 -32.27
C PRO A 545 9.41 3.12 -32.68
N ALA A 546 9.27 2.85 -33.98
CA ALA A 546 8.64 1.65 -34.50
C ALA A 546 9.44 0.38 -34.20
N ILE A 547 10.76 0.45 -34.30
CA ILE A 547 11.70 -0.63 -33.95
C ILE A 547 11.56 -0.95 -32.46
N ASP A 548 11.60 0.06 -31.59
CA ASP A 548 11.43 -0.09 -30.15
C ASP A 548 10.07 -0.70 -29.80
N ALA A 549 8.99 -0.22 -30.41
CA ALA A 549 7.65 -0.79 -30.24
C ALA A 549 7.56 -2.26 -30.69
N GLY A 550 8.23 -2.62 -31.76
CA GLY A 550 8.34 -4.01 -32.24
C GLY A 550 9.07 -4.91 -31.26
N ILE A 551 10.15 -4.44 -30.68
CA ILE A 551 10.93 -5.15 -29.65
C ILE A 551 10.09 -5.33 -28.39
N GLN A 552 9.42 -4.31 -27.91
CA GLN A 552 8.54 -4.39 -26.72
C GLN A 552 7.37 -5.34 -26.95
N GLY A 553 6.77 -5.36 -28.14
CA GLY A 553 5.75 -6.33 -28.52
C GLY A 553 6.25 -7.77 -28.50
N ALA A 554 7.48 -8.00 -28.95
CA ALA A 554 8.13 -9.31 -28.89
C ALA A 554 8.46 -9.74 -27.46
N MET A 555 8.84 -8.79 -26.61
CA MET A 555 9.07 -9.05 -25.18
C MET A 555 7.80 -9.54 -24.49
N LEU A 556 6.67 -8.94 -24.75
CA LEU A 556 5.38 -9.33 -24.14
C LEU A 556 4.93 -10.75 -24.58
N SER A 557 5.22 -11.15 -25.81
CA SER A 557 4.85 -12.47 -26.31
C SER A 557 5.80 -13.60 -25.89
N GLY A 558 6.97 -13.27 -25.37
CA GLY A 558 8.01 -14.22 -24.99
C GLY A 558 8.68 -14.93 -26.17
N VAL A 559 9.74 -15.67 -25.88
CA VAL A 559 10.55 -16.38 -26.89
C VAL A 559 10.76 -17.86 -26.54
N LEU A 560 10.57 -18.27 -25.29
CA LEU A 560 10.84 -19.62 -24.80
C LEU A 560 9.55 -20.39 -24.52
N ALA A 561 8.65 -19.82 -23.73
CA ALA A 561 7.41 -20.43 -23.30
C ALA A 561 6.18 -19.47 -23.34
N GLY A 562 6.33 -18.32 -23.98
CA GLY A 562 5.25 -17.33 -24.11
C GLY A 562 5.05 -16.47 -22.84
N TYR A 563 6.05 -16.38 -21.97
CA TYR A 563 6.05 -15.48 -20.83
C TYR A 563 6.78 -14.17 -21.15
N PRO A 564 6.40 -13.03 -20.52
CA PRO A 564 7.08 -11.77 -20.79
C PRO A 564 8.59 -11.84 -20.55
N VAL A 565 9.38 -11.31 -21.46
CA VAL A 565 10.84 -11.16 -21.31
C VAL A 565 11.13 -9.89 -20.49
N VAL A 566 12.03 -9.99 -19.51
CA VAL A 566 12.43 -8.89 -18.62
C VAL A 566 13.94 -8.79 -18.50
N ASP A 567 14.43 -7.67 -17.97
CA ASP A 567 15.83 -7.43 -17.63
C ASP A 567 16.76 -7.59 -18.86
N VAL A 568 16.43 -6.88 -19.93
CA VAL A 568 17.13 -6.90 -21.20
C VAL A 568 17.48 -5.49 -21.64
N LYS A 569 18.73 -5.30 -22.10
CA LYS A 569 19.18 -4.06 -22.74
C LYS A 569 19.37 -4.32 -24.21
N VAL A 570 18.75 -3.49 -25.05
CA VAL A 570 18.86 -3.56 -26.51
C VAL A 570 19.51 -2.29 -27.03
N THR A 571 20.57 -2.43 -27.76
CA THR A 571 21.28 -1.34 -28.45
C THR A 571 21.10 -1.49 -29.97
N LEU A 572 20.42 -0.54 -30.58
CA LEU A 572 20.31 -0.44 -32.04
C LEU A 572 21.53 0.32 -32.56
N TYR A 573 22.43 -0.36 -33.24
CA TYR A 573 23.71 0.24 -33.64
C TYR A 573 23.90 0.41 -35.17
N ASP A 574 23.15 -0.35 -36.00
CA ASP A 574 23.26 -0.26 -37.47
C ASP A 574 21.95 -0.77 -38.11
N GLY A 575 21.88 -0.67 -39.41
CA GLY A 575 20.79 -1.15 -40.25
C GLY A 575 20.81 -0.53 -41.64
N SER A 576 19.74 -0.74 -42.37
CA SER A 576 19.54 -0.09 -43.67
C SER A 576 18.06 0.10 -43.97
N TYR A 577 17.75 0.99 -44.86
CA TYR A 577 16.41 1.25 -45.32
C TYR A 577 16.31 1.30 -46.85
N HIS A 578 15.10 1.20 -47.38
CA HIS A 578 14.81 1.31 -48.80
C HIS A 578 13.84 2.49 -48.99
N GLU A 579 14.17 3.42 -49.87
CA GLU A 579 13.41 4.69 -50.04
C GLU A 579 11.92 4.48 -50.33
N VAL A 580 11.55 3.40 -51.01
CA VAL A 580 10.14 3.13 -51.41
C VAL A 580 9.46 2.09 -50.52
N ASP A 581 10.17 1.05 -50.11
CA ASP A 581 9.60 -0.14 -49.46
C ASP A 581 9.70 -0.09 -47.91
N SER A 582 10.46 0.84 -47.36
CA SER A 582 10.53 1.01 -45.93
C SER A 582 9.31 1.76 -45.37
N SER A 583 8.85 1.31 -44.22
CA SER A 583 7.73 1.87 -43.49
C SER A 583 7.88 1.62 -41.98
N GLU A 584 7.13 2.32 -41.16
CA GLU A 584 7.06 2.06 -39.70
C GLU A 584 6.67 0.60 -39.41
N MET A 585 5.70 0.05 -40.15
CA MET A 585 5.27 -1.32 -40.01
C MET A 585 6.41 -2.31 -40.36
N ALA A 586 7.14 -2.09 -41.43
CA ALA A 586 8.25 -2.96 -41.83
C ALA A 586 9.35 -2.98 -40.78
N PHE A 587 9.72 -1.82 -40.22
CA PHE A 587 10.70 -1.72 -39.13
C PHE A 587 10.20 -2.27 -37.81
N LYS A 588 8.89 -2.11 -37.49
CA LYS A 588 8.30 -2.75 -36.33
C LYS A 588 8.42 -4.28 -36.41
N ILE A 589 8.11 -4.86 -37.55
CA ILE A 589 8.23 -6.31 -37.79
C ILE A 589 9.72 -6.72 -37.74
N ALA A 590 10.61 -5.96 -38.36
CA ALA A 590 12.05 -6.24 -38.32
C ALA A 590 12.62 -6.21 -36.92
N GLY A 591 12.25 -5.24 -36.11
CA GLY A 591 12.61 -5.14 -34.70
C GLY A 591 12.09 -6.31 -33.87
N SER A 592 10.85 -6.70 -34.07
CA SER A 592 10.24 -7.87 -33.39
C SER A 592 10.97 -9.17 -33.76
N MET A 593 11.23 -9.39 -35.05
CA MET A 593 11.95 -10.58 -35.51
C MET A 593 13.38 -10.62 -34.98
N ALA A 594 14.10 -9.50 -35.06
CA ALA A 594 15.47 -9.41 -34.59
C ALA A 594 15.59 -9.73 -33.09
N PHE A 595 14.69 -9.19 -32.30
CA PHE A 595 14.68 -9.46 -30.87
C PHE A 595 14.42 -10.93 -30.57
N LYS A 596 13.41 -11.54 -31.19
CA LYS A 596 13.11 -12.98 -31.04
C LYS A 596 14.30 -13.87 -31.40
N GLU A 597 14.91 -13.63 -32.56
CA GLU A 597 16.09 -14.39 -33.03
C GLU A 597 17.28 -14.20 -32.08
N ALA A 598 17.52 -12.98 -31.61
CA ALA A 598 18.60 -12.68 -30.67
C ALA A 598 18.38 -13.40 -29.33
N CYS A 599 17.21 -13.33 -28.79
CA CYS A 599 16.87 -13.98 -27.50
C CYS A 599 17.01 -15.52 -27.59
N GLN A 600 16.63 -16.14 -28.70
CA GLN A 600 16.80 -17.58 -28.89
C GLN A 600 18.28 -18.01 -28.85
N LYS A 601 19.19 -17.15 -29.29
CA LYS A 601 20.63 -17.37 -29.26
C LYS A 601 21.30 -16.95 -27.95
N ALA A 602 20.64 -16.09 -27.19
CA ALA A 602 21.18 -15.49 -25.99
C ALA A 602 21.02 -16.36 -24.73
N GLY A 603 20.68 -17.63 -24.85
CA GLY A 603 20.47 -18.52 -23.72
C GLY A 603 19.24 -18.14 -22.91
N PRO A 604 18.03 -18.21 -23.50
CA PRO A 604 16.79 -17.83 -22.78
C PRO A 604 16.54 -18.78 -21.63
N THR A 605 16.04 -18.23 -20.52
CA THR A 605 15.73 -18.97 -19.30
C THR A 605 14.43 -18.44 -18.67
N LEU A 606 13.79 -19.27 -17.85
CA LEU A 606 12.60 -18.89 -17.11
C LEU A 606 12.97 -18.36 -15.72
N LEU A 607 12.24 -17.33 -15.31
CA LEU A 607 12.29 -16.77 -13.97
C LEU A 607 11.00 -17.09 -13.22
N GLU A 608 11.12 -17.41 -11.93
CA GLU A 608 10.01 -17.60 -11.03
C GLU A 608 9.98 -16.54 -9.92
N PRO A 609 8.78 -16.13 -9.45
CA PRO A 609 8.66 -15.23 -8.32
C PRO A 609 9.03 -15.96 -7.04
N ILE A 610 9.91 -15.32 -6.27
CA ILE A 610 10.32 -15.75 -4.94
C ILE A 610 9.61 -14.88 -3.91
N MET A 611 9.03 -15.55 -2.93
CA MET A 611 8.34 -14.89 -1.83
C MET A 611 9.23 -14.84 -0.59
N LYS A 612 9.23 -13.70 0.08
CA LYS A 612 9.75 -13.60 1.44
C LYS A 612 8.67 -14.09 2.40
N VAL A 613 8.96 -15.23 3.02
CA VAL A 613 8.05 -15.90 3.95
C VAL A 613 8.58 -15.75 5.36
N CYS A 614 7.75 -15.28 6.26
CA CYS A 614 8.03 -15.22 7.68
C CYS A 614 7.03 -16.09 8.44
N VAL A 615 7.51 -17.10 9.14
CA VAL A 615 6.68 -18.03 9.90
C VAL A 615 6.95 -17.84 11.39
N ILE A 616 5.90 -17.70 12.18
CA ILE A 616 5.96 -17.62 13.63
C ILE A 616 5.27 -18.85 14.20
N VAL A 617 6.03 -19.67 14.92
CA VAL A 617 5.56 -20.92 15.50
C VAL A 617 6.10 -21.09 16.90
N PRO A 618 5.39 -21.84 17.79
CA PRO A 618 5.96 -22.28 19.06
C PRO A 618 7.26 -23.08 18.85
N ASP A 619 8.18 -23.02 19.82
CA ASP A 619 9.49 -23.65 19.74
C ASP A 619 9.42 -25.13 19.35
N GLU A 620 8.42 -25.85 19.85
CA GLU A 620 8.23 -27.31 19.62
C GLU A 620 7.98 -27.66 18.13
N TYR A 621 7.47 -26.76 17.32
CA TYR A 621 7.17 -26.98 15.89
C TYR A 621 8.23 -26.41 14.93
N MET A 622 9.27 -25.79 15.42
CA MET A 622 10.31 -25.15 14.61
C MET A 622 10.94 -26.12 13.62
N GLY A 623 11.29 -27.33 14.09
CA GLY A 623 11.92 -28.34 13.24
C GLY A 623 11.03 -28.81 12.09
N ASP A 624 9.75 -29.03 12.35
CA ASP A 624 8.78 -29.47 11.34
C ASP A 624 8.56 -28.38 10.28
N VAL A 625 8.46 -27.13 10.72
CA VAL A 625 8.29 -25.98 9.80
C VAL A 625 9.52 -25.77 8.93
N ILE A 626 10.72 -25.87 9.47
CA ILE A 626 11.97 -25.79 8.70
C ILE A 626 12.05 -26.93 7.68
N GLY A 627 11.71 -28.14 8.08
CA GLY A 627 11.65 -29.30 7.20
C GLY A 627 10.67 -29.10 6.05
N ASP A 628 9.49 -28.58 6.32
CA ASP A 628 8.48 -28.29 5.30
C ASP A 628 8.93 -27.17 4.35
N LEU A 629 9.45 -26.06 4.86
CA LEU A 629 9.99 -24.98 4.02
C LEU A 629 11.13 -25.43 3.11
N ASN A 630 12.04 -26.27 3.61
CA ASN A 630 13.10 -26.87 2.81
C ASN A 630 12.54 -27.79 1.70
N SER A 631 11.50 -28.57 1.98
CA SER A 631 10.83 -29.40 0.99
C SER A 631 10.18 -28.59 -0.13
N ARG A 632 9.83 -27.34 0.14
CA ARG A 632 9.28 -26.37 -0.80
C ARG A 632 10.35 -25.55 -1.53
N ARG A 633 11.56 -26.03 -1.60
CA ARG A 633 12.73 -25.32 -2.18
C ARG A 633 13.02 -23.99 -1.48
N GLY A 634 12.63 -23.86 -0.22
CA GLY A 634 12.86 -22.68 0.59
C GLY A 634 14.33 -22.53 0.96
N GLN A 635 14.78 -21.29 1.03
CA GLN A 635 16.11 -20.92 1.53
C GLN A 635 15.91 -20.16 2.84
N ILE A 636 16.23 -20.82 3.95
CA ILE A 636 16.13 -20.22 5.28
C ILE A 636 17.17 -19.09 5.39
N GLN A 637 16.71 -17.90 5.74
CA GLN A 637 17.55 -16.71 5.89
C GLN A 637 17.98 -16.47 7.32
N GLY A 638 17.14 -16.82 8.28
CA GLY A 638 17.44 -16.60 9.68
C GLY A 638 16.35 -17.10 10.62
N PHE A 639 16.69 -17.05 11.89
CA PHE A 639 15.81 -17.38 13.00
C PHE A 639 15.89 -16.29 14.05
N GLU A 640 14.77 -15.99 14.66
CA GLU A 640 14.70 -15.05 15.76
C GLU A 640 13.84 -15.62 16.88
N ALA A 641 14.42 -15.72 18.08
CA ALA A 641 13.68 -16.15 19.26
C ALA A 641 12.73 -15.03 19.72
N ARG A 642 11.48 -15.38 19.93
CA ARG A 642 10.46 -14.53 20.55
C ARG A 642 9.97 -15.20 21.83
N SER A 643 9.33 -14.47 22.72
CA SER A 643 8.80 -15.02 23.97
C SER A 643 7.88 -16.22 23.73
N GLY A 644 8.42 -17.45 23.91
CA GLY A 644 7.72 -18.72 23.72
C GLY A 644 7.41 -19.10 22.26
N ALA A 645 8.06 -18.45 21.29
CA ALA A 645 7.91 -18.72 19.86
C ALA A 645 9.21 -18.48 19.09
N GLN A 646 9.29 -19.03 17.89
CA GLN A 646 10.38 -18.79 16.94
C GLN A 646 9.82 -18.13 15.67
N GLN A 647 10.53 -17.13 15.21
CA GLN A 647 10.33 -16.56 13.88
C GLN A 647 11.32 -17.19 12.92
N ILE A 648 10.84 -17.67 11.78
CA ILE A 648 11.64 -18.27 10.72
C ILE A 648 11.44 -17.42 9.47
N ASP A 649 12.51 -16.86 8.96
CA ASP A 649 12.50 -16.10 7.71
C ASP A 649 13.10 -16.93 6.58
N ALA A 650 12.40 -17.02 5.47
CA ALA A 650 12.83 -17.80 4.30
C ALA A 650 12.43 -17.15 2.99
N PHE A 651 13.20 -17.42 1.93
CA PHE A 651 12.80 -17.19 0.56
C PHE A 651 12.29 -18.49 -0.06
N VAL A 652 11.04 -18.49 -0.53
CA VAL A 652 10.38 -19.68 -1.07
C VAL A 652 9.75 -19.33 -2.42
N PRO A 653 9.90 -20.18 -3.46
CA PRO A 653 9.20 -19.99 -4.71
C PRO A 653 7.68 -19.98 -4.50
N LEU A 654 6.99 -19.04 -5.14
CA LEU A 654 5.54 -18.93 -5.03
C LEU A 654 4.83 -20.22 -5.46
N ALA A 655 5.35 -20.90 -6.50
CA ALA A 655 4.79 -22.16 -6.99
C ALA A 655 4.71 -23.26 -5.91
N GLU A 656 5.56 -23.20 -4.90
CA GLU A 656 5.61 -24.17 -3.79
C GLU A 656 4.80 -23.74 -2.56
N MET A 657 4.24 -22.52 -2.59
CA MET A 657 3.52 -21.95 -1.43
C MET A 657 2.01 -22.18 -1.48
N PHE A 658 1.46 -22.68 -2.57
CA PHE A 658 0.04 -22.97 -2.66
C PHE A 658 -0.40 -24.03 -1.65
N GLY A 659 -1.46 -23.74 -0.90
CA GLY A 659 -1.94 -24.60 0.17
C GLY A 659 -1.12 -24.57 1.48
N TYR A 660 -0.09 -23.74 1.57
CA TYR A 660 0.79 -23.66 2.74
C TYR A 660 0.05 -23.30 4.02
N ALA A 661 -0.96 -22.45 3.96
CA ALA A 661 -1.77 -22.10 5.13
C ALA A 661 -2.40 -23.34 5.79
N THR A 662 -2.91 -24.26 4.99
CA THR A 662 -3.51 -25.53 5.46
C THR A 662 -2.44 -26.45 6.04
N ASP A 663 -1.31 -26.60 5.35
CA ASP A 663 -0.22 -27.45 5.79
C ASP A 663 0.42 -26.93 7.09
N LEU A 664 0.62 -25.63 7.21
CA LEU A 664 1.13 -25.01 8.43
C LEU A 664 0.18 -25.21 9.61
N ARG A 665 -1.12 -25.03 9.42
CA ARG A 665 -2.12 -25.29 10.47
C ARG A 665 -2.12 -26.76 10.90
N SER A 666 -2.00 -27.66 9.94
CA SER A 666 -1.97 -29.10 10.20
C SER A 666 -0.73 -29.51 11.02
N CYS A 667 0.47 -29.05 10.65
CA CYS A 667 1.70 -29.41 11.33
C CYS A 667 1.90 -28.70 12.67
N THR A 668 1.24 -27.56 12.89
CA THR A 668 1.37 -26.74 14.12
C THR A 668 0.13 -26.78 15.02
N GLN A 669 -0.83 -27.68 14.74
CA GLN A 669 -2.10 -27.76 15.47
C GLN A 669 -2.85 -26.41 15.54
N GLY A 670 -2.78 -25.62 14.46
CA GLY A 670 -3.42 -24.31 14.36
C GLY A 670 -2.66 -23.17 15.04
N ARG A 671 -1.49 -23.43 15.64
CA ARG A 671 -0.72 -22.43 16.41
C ARG A 671 0.30 -21.65 15.59
N GLY A 672 0.58 -22.08 14.36
CA GLY A 672 1.49 -21.39 13.44
C GLY A 672 0.79 -20.25 12.67
N GLN A 673 1.52 -19.17 12.47
CA GLN A 673 1.14 -18.05 11.64
C GLN A 673 2.23 -17.76 10.62
N TYR A 674 1.87 -17.29 9.42
CA TYR A 674 2.86 -16.87 8.45
C TYR A 674 2.40 -15.63 7.70
N THR A 675 3.38 -14.92 7.18
CA THR A 675 3.20 -13.82 6.23
C THR A 675 4.04 -14.10 5.00
N MET A 676 3.59 -13.64 3.86
CA MET A 676 4.25 -13.83 2.58
C MET A 676 4.15 -12.56 1.76
N GLU A 677 5.29 -12.07 1.27
CA GLU A 677 5.37 -10.91 0.40
C GLU A 677 6.26 -11.20 -0.81
N PRO A 678 5.99 -10.60 -2.00
CA PRO A 678 6.88 -10.71 -3.14
C PRO A 678 8.26 -10.14 -2.80
N ALA A 679 9.32 -10.87 -3.13
CA ALA A 679 10.69 -10.43 -2.92
C ALA A 679 11.38 -10.10 -4.26
N HIS A 680 11.63 -11.11 -5.09
CA HIS A 680 12.34 -10.97 -6.36
C HIS A 680 12.02 -12.14 -7.27
N TYR A 681 12.56 -12.12 -8.49
CA TYR A 681 12.53 -13.21 -9.45
C TYR A 681 13.90 -13.85 -9.53
N ILE A 682 13.96 -15.19 -9.62
CA ILE A 682 15.21 -15.94 -9.86
C ILE A 682 15.03 -16.96 -10.96
N GLU A 683 16.15 -17.41 -11.51
CA GLU A 683 16.19 -18.46 -12.52
C GLU A 683 15.66 -19.79 -11.94
N ILE A 684 14.80 -20.45 -12.71
CA ILE A 684 14.23 -21.75 -12.33
C ILE A 684 15.25 -22.86 -12.61
N PRO A 685 15.38 -23.88 -11.73
CA PRO A 685 16.20 -25.05 -12.02
C PRO A 685 15.80 -25.73 -13.34
N LYS A 686 16.77 -26.17 -14.13
CA LYS A 686 16.56 -26.70 -15.49
C LYS A 686 15.51 -27.80 -15.59
N ASN A 687 15.50 -28.73 -14.64
CA ASN A 687 14.52 -29.85 -14.59
C ASN A 687 13.06 -29.37 -14.41
N ILE A 688 12.86 -28.28 -13.68
CA ILE A 688 11.54 -27.68 -13.46
C ILE A 688 11.16 -26.82 -14.67
N GLN A 689 12.13 -26.09 -15.21
CA GLN A 689 11.98 -25.28 -16.41
C GLN A 689 11.47 -26.12 -17.59
N GLU A 690 12.08 -27.28 -17.85
CA GLU A 690 11.64 -28.23 -18.90
C GLU A 690 10.20 -28.69 -18.69
N LYS A 691 9.80 -28.97 -17.45
CA LYS A 691 8.40 -29.35 -17.14
C LYS A 691 7.43 -28.23 -17.49
N ILE A 692 7.73 -27.00 -17.12
CA ILE A 692 6.89 -25.82 -17.39
C ILE A 692 6.76 -25.59 -18.89
N ILE A 693 7.87 -25.63 -19.63
CA ILE A 693 7.88 -25.46 -21.08
C ILE A 693 7.04 -26.53 -21.76
N ASN A 694 7.24 -27.82 -21.39
CA ASN A 694 6.50 -28.94 -21.95
C ASN A 694 5.00 -28.87 -21.66
N GLN A 695 4.61 -28.45 -20.45
CA GLN A 695 3.21 -28.27 -20.10
C GLN A 695 2.54 -27.19 -20.95
N ARG A 696 3.26 -26.13 -21.28
CA ARG A 696 2.73 -25.04 -22.09
C ARG A 696 2.67 -25.43 -23.59
N THR A 697 3.70 -26.09 -24.08
CA THR A 697 3.77 -26.56 -25.48
C THR A 697 2.76 -27.67 -25.79
N ASN A 698 2.41 -28.52 -24.80
CA ASN A 698 1.41 -29.57 -24.97
C ASN A 698 -0.05 -29.07 -24.79
N ARG A 699 -0.24 -27.81 -24.36
CA ARG A 699 -1.54 -27.15 -24.31
C ARG A 699 -1.82 -26.29 -25.54
N ALA A 700 -0.81 -25.98 -26.34
CA ALA A 700 -0.86 -25.36 -27.66
C ALA A 700 -0.92 -26.49 -28.73
#